data_16557e724e8bacd5f681e8683d53c4a5
#
_entry.id   16557e724e8bacd5f681e8683d53c4a5
#
_cell.length_a   1.000
_cell.length_b   1.000
_cell.length_c   1.000
_cell.angle_alpha   90.00
_cell.angle_beta   90.00
_cell.angle_gamma   90.00
#
_symmetry.space_group_name_H-M   'P 1'
#
loop_
_entity.id
_entity.type
_entity.pdbx_description
1 polymer ?
#
loop_
_entity_poly.entity_id
_entity_poly.type
_entity_poly.pdbx_seq_one_letter_code
_entity_poly.pdbx_strand_id
1 'polypeptide(L)'
;MGPKNKSGKTTNDNAQRVSTIDNIRLVVGFIFMLIGAFLFCSIVSYVFYWKQDMSALAALDHPVNHMEFNNICGKMGAKVANAVVGQGFGLFAMVLPVISAIFGFRLFRYKSLRLHRFLLICTLFLVLGSLTLGFFFGTAWGVFGSGLGGAYGIALDNYLSEVIGGFGTLLVVVAGWILTGLLINRNFLRVVDNAGEQVVGGLTYATRRTIHKWQRRRDGAGAEDVAAENPAETIAEPPVVDTTVVEPQPTPNVDDRFVAVPRDAEEDEAKDVVKPTAEQPQTDATLTDAQIDDILGGSTEKTTDATPEEDTTPEERGEGGDAATETNTDTDDALVVTVRRHTPKEVDPDEIVEPYDPTLDIGHYNAPVPQLLNDYKQVNTIDEEEIFKNKERIRETLLHFHIPITSMTATVGPTVTLYEIVQEAGVKISRIIGLEDDLAQNLKAPSVRIIAPIPGKGTVGIEVPNNIKQTVSMRSAICSPEFQNSKAELPVVIGRTIQNENFTFDLAKLPHLLVAGATGQGKSVGLNAIIASLLYRKHPAELKFVLIDPKMVEFSLYNRLEQHFLAKMESEDEAIVTDPKKAVYTLNSLCTEMENRLELCKQAGAKNIVEYNDKFVHRRLNPENGHRFLPYVVVIIDEFADLIMTAKEVEKPVMRLAQKARAVGIHLIVATQRPDVKVITGGIKANFPARIAFRVMQMTDSRTIIDQPGANRLIGRGDMLFLSGGEPTRIQCAFIDTPEVERIVEHIGSQQGYTSAYNLPDYVPESGGDMGGDMGGFGSEMSGVAQKFDPKFAEIARAAVTNGVISTSMIQRSFEVGFNRAGRIMMQLERAGIVGPQVGAKPREIKFYDLQSLEAKLQDLGVF
;
A
#
# COMPACT_ATOMS: atom_id res chain seq x y z
N MET A 1 4.49 53.20 47.48
CA MET A 1 5.18 53.26 46.19
C MET A 1 5.39 51.82 45.71
N GLY A 2 4.51 51.33 44.87
CA GLY A 2 4.60 49.98 44.29
C GLY A 2 5.21 50.00 42.89
N PRO A 3 5.86 48.94 42.42
CA PRO A 3 6.58 48.96 41.16
C PRO A 3 5.59 48.80 39.96
N LYS A 4 5.78 49.65 38.96
CA LYS A 4 5.02 49.74 37.73
C LYS A 4 5.32 48.51 36.85
N ASN A 5 4.25 47.82 36.44
CA ASN A 5 4.17 46.73 35.47
C ASN A 5 4.74 47.14 34.11
N LYS A 6 5.84 46.49 33.65
CA LYS A 6 6.48 46.69 32.33
C LYS A 6 6.22 45.49 31.36
N SER A 7 5.18 44.71 31.59
CA SER A 7 4.99 43.49 30.78
C SER A 7 4.06 43.61 29.55
N GLY A 8 3.42 44.76 29.35
CA GLY A 8 2.45 44.93 28.24
C GLY A 8 3.01 45.42 26.90
N LYS A 9 4.29 45.89 26.85
CA LYS A 9 4.86 46.47 25.61
C LYS A 9 5.61 45.46 24.74
N THR A 10 6.18 44.42 25.34
CA THR A 10 6.99 43.42 24.59
C THR A 10 6.17 42.41 23.79
N THR A 11 4.94 42.12 24.18
CA THR A 11 4.05 41.19 23.43
C THR A 11 3.44 41.81 22.20
N ASN A 12 3.13 43.11 22.24
CA ASN A 12 2.58 43.83 21.09
C ASN A 12 3.65 44.12 20.00
N ASP A 13 4.89 44.40 20.40
CA ASP A 13 6.00 44.60 19.47
C ASP A 13 6.40 43.30 18.76
N ASN A 14 6.30 42.15 19.44
CA ASN A 14 6.56 40.86 18.81
C ASN A 14 5.44 40.46 17.82
N ALA A 15 4.17 40.66 18.14
CA ALA A 15 3.05 40.42 17.23
C ALA A 15 3.09 41.28 15.99
N GLN A 16 3.44 42.58 16.13
CA GLN A 16 3.64 43.46 14.99
C GLN A 16 4.85 43.07 14.14
N ARG A 17 5.98 42.66 14.73
CA ARG A 17 7.14 42.14 14.00
C ARG A 17 6.84 40.88 13.22
N VAL A 18 6.11 39.93 13.77
CA VAL A 18 5.71 38.69 13.08
C VAL A 18 4.79 39.01 11.89
N SER A 19 3.80 39.86 12.05
CA SER A 19 2.91 40.34 10.96
C SER A 19 3.69 41.06 9.85
N THR A 20 4.69 41.89 10.19
CA THR A 20 5.51 42.61 9.23
C THR A 20 6.43 41.67 8.43
N ILE A 21 7.00 40.64 9.07
CA ILE A 21 7.86 39.64 8.41
C ILE A 21 7.03 38.81 7.43
N ASP A 22 5.79 38.41 7.81
CA ASP A 22 4.90 37.64 6.92
C ASP A 22 4.48 38.48 5.71
N ASN A 23 4.20 39.76 5.85
CA ASN A 23 3.86 40.62 4.74
C ASN A 23 5.05 40.83 3.79
N ILE A 24 6.27 41.05 4.32
CA ILE A 24 7.50 41.18 3.51
C ILE A 24 7.70 39.89 2.70
N ARG A 25 7.53 38.74 3.32
CA ARG A 25 7.67 37.45 2.67
C ARG A 25 6.68 37.23 1.53
N LEU A 26 5.42 37.61 1.70
CA LEU A 26 4.40 37.56 0.63
C LEU A 26 4.78 38.43 -0.55
N VAL A 27 5.22 39.67 -0.26
CA VAL A 27 5.67 40.61 -1.32
C VAL A 27 6.88 40.05 -2.06
N VAL A 28 7.89 39.57 -1.35
CA VAL A 28 9.07 38.94 -1.97
C VAL A 28 8.68 37.72 -2.80
N GLY A 29 7.77 36.87 -2.32
CA GLY A 29 7.26 35.70 -3.07
C GLY A 29 6.57 36.12 -4.37
N PHE A 30 5.75 37.17 -4.32
CA PHE A 30 5.08 37.71 -5.51
C PHE A 30 6.08 38.30 -6.51
N ILE A 31 7.12 39.02 -6.04
CA ILE A 31 8.20 39.56 -6.90
C ILE A 31 8.92 38.42 -7.64
N PHE A 32 9.27 37.31 -6.94
CA PHE A 32 9.89 36.15 -7.60
C PHE A 32 8.99 35.50 -8.65
N MET A 33 7.68 35.46 -8.44
CA MET A 33 6.74 34.96 -9.44
C MET A 33 6.69 35.86 -10.67
N LEU A 34 6.69 37.20 -10.48
CA LEU A 34 6.74 38.15 -11.57
C LEU A 34 8.06 38.06 -12.35
N ILE A 35 9.20 37.91 -11.67
CA ILE A 35 10.51 37.67 -12.30
C ILE A 35 10.47 36.39 -13.13
N GLY A 36 9.87 35.31 -12.60
CA GLY A 36 9.70 34.07 -13.33
C GLY A 36 8.86 34.21 -14.59
N ALA A 37 7.76 34.95 -14.53
CA ALA A 37 6.91 35.22 -15.68
C ALA A 37 7.65 36.11 -16.72
N PHE A 38 8.36 37.13 -16.26
CA PHE A 38 9.17 37.99 -17.16
C PHE A 38 10.27 37.20 -17.88
N LEU A 39 11.03 36.36 -17.15
CA LEU A 39 12.05 35.47 -17.72
C LEU A 39 11.45 34.48 -18.72
N PHE A 40 10.31 33.89 -18.41
CA PHE A 40 9.62 32.97 -19.30
C PHE A 40 9.24 33.65 -20.62
N CYS A 41 8.54 34.78 -20.57
CA CYS A 41 8.15 35.54 -21.76
C CYS A 41 9.37 36.01 -22.58
N SER A 42 10.41 36.50 -21.89
CA SER A 42 11.64 36.97 -22.53
C SER A 42 12.36 35.82 -23.27
N ILE A 43 12.52 34.64 -22.64
CA ILE A 43 13.22 33.50 -23.23
C ILE A 43 12.41 32.89 -24.37
N VAL A 44 11.09 32.71 -24.21
CA VAL A 44 10.22 32.20 -25.28
C VAL A 44 10.27 33.10 -26.51
N SER A 45 10.10 34.40 -26.31
CA SER A 45 10.17 35.36 -27.42
C SER A 45 11.54 35.33 -28.09
N TYR A 46 12.63 35.27 -27.33
CA TYR A 46 13.99 35.19 -27.85
C TYR A 46 14.25 33.92 -28.67
N VAL A 47 13.71 32.78 -28.30
CA VAL A 47 13.85 31.52 -29.06
C VAL A 47 13.34 31.71 -30.51
N PHE A 48 12.24 32.45 -30.69
CA PHE A 48 11.65 32.69 -32.04
C PHE A 48 12.35 33.86 -32.79
N TYR A 49 12.77 34.91 -32.11
CA TYR A 49 13.28 36.17 -32.74
C TYR A 49 14.76 36.43 -32.47
N TRP A 50 15.54 35.42 -32.05
CA TRP A 50 16.93 35.60 -31.61
C TRP A 50 17.85 36.29 -32.62
N LYS A 51 17.69 36.06 -33.94
CA LYS A 51 18.50 36.67 -34.97
C LYS A 51 18.32 38.18 -35.00
N GLN A 52 17.07 38.63 -34.91
CA GLN A 52 16.70 40.04 -34.95
C GLN A 52 17.12 40.73 -33.63
N ASP A 53 16.79 40.11 -32.49
CA ASP A 53 17.17 40.64 -31.18
C ASP A 53 18.70 40.71 -30.99
N MET A 54 19.45 39.74 -31.49
CA MET A 54 20.91 39.71 -31.39
C MET A 54 21.55 40.79 -32.33
N SER A 55 21.02 40.98 -33.53
CA SER A 55 21.46 42.06 -34.45
C SER A 55 21.15 43.43 -33.86
N ALA A 56 19.97 43.59 -33.23
CA ALA A 56 19.59 44.83 -32.56
C ALA A 56 20.46 45.11 -31.32
N LEU A 57 20.88 44.06 -30.57
CA LEU A 57 21.81 44.19 -29.44
C LEU A 57 23.22 44.58 -29.88
N ALA A 58 23.74 44.00 -30.98
CA ALA A 58 25.05 44.32 -31.54
C ALA A 58 25.11 45.76 -32.11
N ALA A 59 24.00 46.28 -32.64
CA ALA A 59 23.92 47.68 -33.14
C ALA A 59 23.86 48.72 -32.02
N LEU A 60 23.67 48.35 -30.76
CA LEU A 60 23.64 49.28 -29.62
C LEU A 60 25.01 49.97 -29.34
N ASP A 61 26.09 49.38 -29.82
CA ASP A 61 27.44 49.93 -29.68
C ASP A 61 27.76 51.02 -30.75
N HIS A 62 26.84 51.22 -31.74
CA HIS A 62 26.94 52.22 -32.79
C HIS A 62 25.80 53.25 -32.69
N PRO A 63 26.07 54.60 -32.66
CA PRO A 63 25.05 55.58 -32.30
C PRO A 63 24.01 55.93 -33.38
N VAL A 64 23.89 55.17 -34.44
CA VAL A 64 23.06 55.58 -35.60
C VAL A 64 22.15 54.43 -36.01
N ASN A 65 21.10 54.10 -35.26
CA ASN A 65 19.84 53.56 -35.77
C ASN A 65 18.94 53.13 -34.62
N HIS A 66 17.68 53.60 -34.61
CA HIS A 66 16.60 53.05 -33.80
C HIS A 66 16.22 51.69 -34.36
N MET A 67 16.87 50.58 -33.94
CA MET A 67 16.37 49.25 -34.24
C MET A 67 15.32 48.82 -33.20
N GLU A 68 14.20 48.33 -33.71
CA GLU A 68 13.13 47.81 -32.88
C GLU A 68 13.47 46.39 -32.41
N PHE A 69 13.23 46.14 -31.14
CA PHE A 69 13.38 44.82 -30.55
C PHE A 69 12.06 44.03 -30.72
N ASN A 70 12.15 42.82 -31.24
CA ASN A 70 10.97 41.97 -31.43
C ASN A 70 10.63 41.13 -30.20
N ASN A 71 11.45 41.24 -29.15
CA ASN A 71 11.17 40.57 -27.89
C ASN A 71 9.94 41.19 -27.21
N ILE A 72 8.97 40.33 -26.78
CA ILE A 72 7.73 40.75 -26.10
C ILE A 72 8.02 41.61 -24.87
N CYS A 73 9.14 41.36 -24.18
CA CYS A 73 9.59 42.13 -23.03
C CYS A 73 10.54 43.31 -23.41
N GLY A 74 10.59 43.68 -24.67
CA GLY A 74 11.37 44.78 -25.21
C GLY A 74 12.89 44.63 -25.07
N LYS A 75 13.62 45.74 -25.08
CA LYS A 75 15.10 45.79 -24.99
C LYS A 75 15.66 45.02 -23.77
N MET A 76 15.04 45.18 -22.60
CA MET A 76 15.48 44.49 -21.37
C MET A 76 15.26 42.97 -21.50
N GLY A 77 14.13 42.54 -22.05
CA GLY A 77 13.84 41.12 -22.31
C GLY A 77 14.85 40.50 -23.27
N ALA A 78 15.13 41.15 -24.41
CA ALA A 78 16.14 40.70 -25.36
C ALA A 78 17.54 40.61 -24.73
N LYS A 79 17.97 41.61 -23.94
CA LYS A 79 19.27 41.60 -23.24
C LYS A 79 19.39 40.47 -22.20
N VAL A 80 18.37 40.27 -21.37
CA VAL A 80 18.34 39.24 -20.37
C VAL A 80 18.28 37.84 -21.02
N ALA A 81 17.44 37.68 -22.04
CA ALA A 81 17.33 36.38 -22.75
C ALA A 81 18.62 36.03 -23.50
N ASN A 82 19.28 36.99 -24.16
CA ASN A 82 20.60 36.77 -24.78
C ASN A 82 21.65 36.36 -23.74
N ALA A 83 21.67 36.98 -22.55
CA ALA A 83 22.60 36.62 -21.48
C ALA A 83 22.36 35.21 -20.95
N VAL A 84 21.11 34.76 -20.75
CA VAL A 84 20.83 33.45 -20.18
C VAL A 84 20.75 32.33 -21.22
N VAL A 85 20.33 32.61 -22.46
CA VAL A 85 20.23 31.62 -23.56
C VAL A 85 21.52 31.66 -24.41
N GLY A 86 21.85 32.78 -25.05
CA GLY A 86 23.00 32.87 -25.97
C GLY A 86 24.33 32.66 -25.23
N GLN A 87 24.62 33.54 -24.27
CA GLN A 87 25.86 33.48 -23.48
C GLN A 87 25.80 32.46 -22.31
N GLY A 88 24.61 32.02 -21.92
CA GLY A 88 24.38 31.11 -20.82
C GLY A 88 24.16 29.66 -21.27
N PHE A 89 23.00 29.12 -20.90
CA PHE A 89 22.70 27.71 -20.90
C PHE A 89 21.92 27.20 -22.13
N GLY A 90 21.82 28.00 -23.17
CA GLY A 90 21.08 27.57 -24.37
C GLY A 90 19.59 27.37 -24.11
N LEU A 91 19.02 26.32 -24.73
CA LEU A 91 17.61 25.96 -24.60
C LEU A 91 17.22 25.60 -23.16
N PHE A 92 18.16 25.06 -22.37
CA PHE A 92 17.92 24.68 -20.97
C PHE A 92 17.80 25.90 -20.03
N ALA A 93 18.06 27.13 -20.48
CA ALA A 93 17.76 28.37 -19.74
C ALA A 93 16.27 28.46 -19.34
N MET A 94 15.35 27.73 -20.02
CA MET A 94 13.93 27.59 -19.66
C MET A 94 13.68 27.01 -18.23
N VAL A 95 14.68 26.42 -17.62
CA VAL A 95 14.61 25.97 -16.23
C VAL A 95 14.64 27.12 -15.23
N LEU A 96 15.26 28.25 -15.56
CA LEU A 96 15.37 29.41 -14.67
C LEU A 96 14.03 30.06 -14.31
N PRO A 97 13.09 30.30 -15.23
CA PRO A 97 11.72 30.70 -14.92
C PRO A 97 11.02 29.77 -13.94
N VAL A 98 11.18 28.45 -14.11
CA VAL A 98 10.57 27.43 -13.25
C VAL A 98 11.13 27.51 -11.82
N ILE A 99 12.45 27.66 -11.68
CA ILE A 99 13.09 27.86 -10.36
C ILE A 99 12.52 29.11 -9.68
N SER A 100 12.44 30.25 -10.39
CA SER A 100 11.95 31.51 -9.84
C SER A 100 10.47 31.40 -9.44
N ALA A 101 9.62 30.81 -10.28
CA ALA A 101 8.20 30.64 -10.02
C ALA A 101 7.94 29.75 -8.79
N ILE A 102 8.64 28.62 -8.67
CA ILE A 102 8.46 27.69 -7.54
C ILE A 102 9.01 28.30 -6.25
N PHE A 103 10.13 29.02 -6.31
CA PHE A 103 10.68 29.74 -5.16
C PHE A 103 9.70 30.81 -4.67
N GLY A 104 9.13 31.62 -5.61
CA GLY A 104 8.12 32.61 -5.33
C GLY A 104 6.83 31.97 -4.74
N PHE A 105 6.34 30.91 -5.33
CA PHE A 105 5.14 30.20 -4.85
C PHE A 105 5.32 29.63 -3.44
N ARG A 106 6.51 29.12 -3.12
CA ARG A 106 6.81 28.66 -1.78
C ARG A 106 6.79 29.79 -0.75
N LEU A 107 7.38 30.93 -1.05
CA LEU A 107 7.36 32.11 -0.19
C LEU A 107 5.92 32.60 0.02
N PHE A 108 5.09 32.51 -1.02
CA PHE A 108 3.69 32.93 -0.98
C PHE A 108 2.78 31.98 -0.17
N ARG A 109 2.93 30.65 -0.30
CA ARG A 109 1.93 29.65 0.23
C ARG A 109 2.34 28.85 1.45
N TYR A 110 3.50 29.06 2.05
CA TYR A 110 3.97 28.37 3.28
C TYR A 110 3.90 26.83 3.26
N LYS A 111 3.96 26.16 2.11
CA LYS A 111 4.04 24.68 2.06
C LYS A 111 5.48 24.19 2.18
N SER A 112 5.70 23.14 2.97
CA SER A 112 6.99 22.45 3.17
C SER A 112 7.39 21.61 1.96
N LEU A 113 7.70 22.24 0.83
CA LEU A 113 8.40 21.57 -0.26
C LEU A 113 9.86 21.36 0.14
N ARG A 114 10.46 20.23 -0.14
CA ARG A 114 11.90 19.96 0.04
C ARG A 114 12.70 20.77 -0.99
N LEU A 115 12.77 22.09 -0.79
CA LEU A 115 13.30 23.06 -1.76
C LEU A 115 14.74 22.75 -2.18
N HIS A 116 15.59 22.29 -1.26
CA HIS A 116 16.98 21.97 -1.54
C HIS A 116 17.10 20.83 -2.58
N ARG A 117 16.28 19.80 -2.50
CA ARG A 117 16.26 18.71 -3.50
C ARG A 117 15.78 19.22 -4.86
N PHE A 118 14.71 20.01 -4.86
CA PHE A 118 14.18 20.57 -6.09
C PHE A 118 15.19 21.50 -6.77
N LEU A 119 15.83 22.41 -6.03
CA LEU A 119 16.86 23.30 -6.57
C LEU A 119 18.05 22.50 -7.11
N LEU A 120 18.50 21.48 -6.40
CA LEU A 120 19.60 20.61 -6.85
C LEU A 120 19.24 19.91 -8.18
N ILE A 121 18.05 19.34 -8.29
CA ILE A 121 17.59 18.69 -9.53
C ILE A 121 17.52 19.71 -10.68
N CYS A 122 16.93 20.89 -10.46
CA CYS A 122 16.83 21.92 -11.49
C CYS A 122 18.22 22.42 -11.92
N THR A 123 19.17 22.60 -11.00
CA THR A 123 20.54 23.00 -11.32
C THR A 123 21.27 21.90 -12.13
N LEU A 124 21.10 20.65 -11.75
CA LEU A 124 21.64 19.53 -12.54
C LEU A 124 21.02 19.48 -13.95
N PHE A 125 19.71 19.66 -14.07
CA PHE A 125 19.04 19.72 -15.37
C PHE A 125 19.58 20.86 -16.25
N LEU A 126 19.80 22.04 -15.66
CA LEU A 126 20.31 23.21 -16.34
C LEU A 126 21.73 22.97 -16.88
N VAL A 127 22.64 22.49 -16.01
CA VAL A 127 24.06 22.28 -16.35
C VAL A 127 24.24 21.08 -17.28
N LEU A 128 23.67 19.92 -16.92
CA LEU A 128 23.80 18.71 -17.73
C LEU A 128 23.10 18.82 -19.08
N GLY A 129 21.94 19.48 -19.12
CA GLY A 129 21.22 19.71 -20.36
C GLY A 129 21.98 20.62 -21.31
N SER A 130 22.56 21.72 -20.80
CA SER A 130 23.42 22.61 -21.54
C SER A 130 24.66 21.89 -22.08
N LEU A 131 25.36 21.11 -21.23
CA LEU A 131 26.51 20.29 -21.62
C LEU A 131 26.12 19.25 -22.69
N THR A 132 24.99 18.55 -22.51
CA THR A 132 24.53 17.53 -23.46
C THR A 132 24.31 18.12 -24.84
N LEU A 133 23.62 19.29 -24.93
CA LEU A 133 23.42 19.98 -26.20
C LEU A 133 24.73 20.54 -26.77
N GLY A 134 25.66 21.00 -25.93
CA GLY A 134 27.01 21.42 -26.36
C GLY A 134 27.77 20.26 -26.97
N PHE A 135 27.79 19.09 -26.32
CA PHE A 135 28.51 17.89 -26.75
C PHE A 135 27.95 17.33 -28.07
N PHE A 136 26.61 17.18 -28.22
CA PHE A 136 26.05 16.55 -29.41
C PHE A 136 25.93 17.50 -30.62
N PHE A 137 25.69 18.78 -30.38
CA PHE A 137 25.40 19.73 -31.45
C PHE A 137 26.46 20.83 -31.61
N GLY A 138 27.33 21.04 -30.62
CA GLY A 138 28.39 22.06 -30.68
C GLY A 138 27.85 23.42 -31.11
N THR A 139 28.57 24.06 -32.06
CA THR A 139 28.16 25.29 -32.71
C THR A 139 27.31 25.08 -33.97
N ALA A 140 26.80 23.83 -34.19
CA ALA A 140 26.03 23.50 -35.37
C ALA A 140 24.82 24.47 -35.51
N TRP A 141 24.53 24.87 -36.74
CA TRP A 141 23.48 25.78 -37.12
C TRP A 141 23.56 27.24 -36.61
N GLY A 142 24.61 27.62 -35.80
CA GLY A 142 24.78 28.95 -35.26
C GLY A 142 23.57 29.52 -34.53
N VAL A 143 22.72 28.65 -33.98
CA VAL A 143 21.49 29.01 -33.24
C VAL A 143 21.89 29.77 -31.96
N PHE A 144 21.19 30.87 -31.65
CA PHE A 144 21.44 31.74 -30.51
C PHE A 144 22.84 32.39 -30.48
N GLY A 145 23.58 32.32 -31.62
CA GLY A 145 24.94 32.84 -31.75
C GLY A 145 26.07 31.95 -31.22
N SER A 146 25.76 31.06 -30.28
CA SER A 146 26.73 30.14 -29.65
C SER A 146 26.36 28.64 -29.79
N GLY A 147 25.16 28.29 -30.35
CA GLY A 147 24.69 26.94 -30.45
C GLY A 147 23.57 26.59 -29.44
N LEU A 148 22.93 25.44 -29.62
CA LEU A 148 21.79 25.02 -28.81
C LEU A 148 22.10 24.87 -27.31
N GLY A 149 23.34 24.50 -26.95
CA GLY A 149 23.81 24.38 -25.57
C GLY A 149 24.14 25.75 -24.92
N GLY A 150 24.17 26.83 -25.70
CA GLY A 150 24.67 28.14 -25.23
C GLY A 150 26.19 28.16 -25.05
N ALA A 151 26.76 29.34 -24.82
CA ALA A 151 28.19 29.47 -24.66
C ALA A 151 28.76 28.69 -23.47
N TYR A 152 27.99 28.58 -22.37
CA TYR A 152 28.41 27.81 -21.19
C TYR A 152 28.49 26.32 -21.47
N GLY A 153 27.51 25.74 -22.18
CA GLY A 153 27.54 24.32 -22.52
C GLY A 153 28.70 23.94 -23.41
N ILE A 154 29.01 24.78 -24.41
CA ILE A 154 30.13 24.57 -25.31
C ILE A 154 31.48 24.76 -24.58
N ALA A 155 31.62 25.77 -23.75
CA ALA A 155 32.85 25.98 -22.96
C ALA A 155 33.12 24.80 -22.02
N LEU A 156 32.09 24.26 -21.38
CA LEU A 156 32.19 23.08 -20.50
C LEU A 156 32.52 21.83 -21.28
N ASP A 157 31.93 21.63 -22.46
CA ASP A 157 32.24 20.50 -23.35
C ASP A 157 33.67 20.57 -23.84
N ASN A 158 34.16 21.73 -24.35
CA ASN A 158 35.54 21.91 -24.76
C ASN A 158 36.52 21.61 -23.62
N TYR A 159 36.24 22.10 -22.41
CA TYR A 159 37.08 21.86 -21.24
C TYR A 159 37.13 20.38 -20.88
N LEU A 160 35.98 19.68 -20.80
CA LEU A 160 35.92 18.25 -20.48
C LEU A 160 36.54 17.42 -21.60
N SER A 161 36.29 17.74 -22.86
CA SER A 161 36.85 17.03 -24.00
C SER A 161 38.38 17.19 -24.12
N GLU A 162 38.92 18.33 -23.67
CA GLU A 162 40.37 18.53 -23.58
C GLU A 162 41.00 17.74 -22.45
N VAL A 163 40.34 17.62 -21.27
CA VAL A 163 40.88 16.94 -20.08
C VAL A 163 40.72 15.45 -20.13
N ILE A 164 39.58 14.92 -20.54
CA ILE A 164 39.22 13.49 -20.47
C ILE A 164 38.85 12.87 -21.83
N GLY A 165 38.98 13.64 -22.92
CA GLY A 165 38.59 13.21 -24.25
C GLY A 165 37.09 13.13 -24.47
N GLY A 166 36.68 13.09 -25.75
CA GLY A 166 35.24 13.05 -26.10
C GLY A 166 34.48 11.85 -25.55
N PHE A 167 35.13 10.65 -25.48
CA PHE A 167 34.51 9.48 -24.87
C PHE A 167 34.34 9.63 -23.35
N GLY A 168 35.30 10.22 -22.68
CA GLY A 168 35.20 10.53 -21.23
C GLY A 168 34.08 11.53 -20.96
N THR A 169 33.94 12.57 -21.79
CA THR A 169 32.84 13.54 -21.69
C THR A 169 31.48 12.88 -21.86
N LEU A 170 31.35 11.94 -22.82
CA LEU A 170 30.11 11.15 -22.99
C LEU A 170 29.78 10.36 -21.73
N LEU A 171 30.74 9.70 -21.12
CA LEU A 171 30.52 8.95 -19.87
C LEU A 171 30.08 9.88 -18.73
N VAL A 172 30.67 11.07 -18.59
CA VAL A 172 30.26 12.07 -17.60
C VAL A 172 28.81 12.54 -17.83
N VAL A 173 28.43 12.77 -19.09
CA VAL A 173 27.05 13.13 -19.45
C VAL A 173 26.07 12.02 -19.06
N VAL A 174 26.36 10.76 -19.44
CA VAL A 174 25.50 9.61 -19.13
C VAL A 174 25.40 9.38 -17.63
N ALA A 175 26.54 9.37 -16.91
CA ALA A 175 26.56 9.21 -15.45
C ALA A 175 25.79 10.35 -14.75
N GLY A 176 25.93 11.60 -15.22
CA GLY A 176 25.20 12.74 -14.71
C GLY A 176 23.67 12.61 -14.88
N TRP A 177 23.21 12.13 -16.02
CA TRP A 177 21.78 11.87 -16.25
C TRP A 177 21.24 10.72 -15.40
N ILE A 178 22.03 9.62 -15.23
CA ILE A 178 21.65 8.52 -14.33
C ILE A 178 21.53 9.02 -12.89
N LEU A 179 22.53 9.78 -12.41
CA LEU A 179 22.50 10.36 -11.07
C LEU A 179 21.29 11.31 -10.87
N THR A 180 21.00 12.13 -11.87
CA THR A 180 19.84 13.02 -11.85
C THR A 180 18.53 12.22 -11.81
N GLY A 181 18.41 11.15 -12.60
CA GLY A 181 17.29 10.23 -12.60
C GLY A 181 17.06 9.57 -11.22
N LEU A 182 18.14 9.12 -10.56
CA LEU A 182 18.11 8.55 -9.21
C LEU A 182 17.67 9.57 -8.15
N LEU A 183 18.06 10.83 -8.29
CA LEU A 183 17.62 11.91 -7.40
C LEU A 183 16.12 12.21 -7.56
N ILE A 184 15.56 12.03 -8.75
CA ILE A 184 14.13 12.21 -9.03
C ILE A 184 13.35 11.01 -8.50
N ASN A 185 13.76 9.79 -8.88
CA ASN A 185 13.06 8.56 -8.53
C ASN A 185 14.05 7.45 -8.19
N ARG A 186 13.97 6.88 -6.98
CA ARG A 186 14.85 5.79 -6.54
C ARG A 186 14.73 4.52 -7.40
N ASN A 187 13.58 4.33 -8.06
CA ASN A 187 13.35 3.19 -8.96
C ASN A 187 13.85 3.44 -10.40
N PHE A 188 14.54 4.55 -10.67
CA PHE A 188 15.03 4.90 -12.00
C PHE A 188 16.02 3.86 -12.55
N LEU A 189 16.81 3.19 -11.71
CA LEU A 189 17.70 2.11 -12.13
C LEU A 189 16.93 0.94 -12.76
N ARG A 190 15.75 0.59 -12.26
CA ARG A 190 14.91 -0.45 -12.89
C ARG A 190 14.45 -0.07 -14.31
N VAL A 191 14.24 1.22 -14.55
CA VAL A 191 13.88 1.72 -15.89
C VAL A 191 15.09 1.64 -16.83
N VAL A 192 16.29 1.95 -16.30
CA VAL A 192 17.54 1.85 -17.04
C VAL A 192 17.90 0.38 -17.31
N ASP A 193 17.66 -0.52 -16.36
CA ASP A 193 17.89 -1.97 -16.47
C ASP A 193 16.99 -2.57 -17.54
N ASN A 194 15.69 -2.30 -17.51
CA ASN A 194 14.74 -2.73 -18.54
C ASN A 194 15.06 -2.15 -19.93
N ALA A 195 15.54 -0.91 -20.00
CA ALA A 195 15.99 -0.31 -21.25
C ALA A 195 17.31 -0.95 -21.73
N GLY A 196 18.21 -1.29 -20.82
CA GLY A 196 19.45 -2.02 -21.09
C GLY A 196 19.19 -3.42 -21.65
N GLU A 197 18.26 -4.18 -21.06
CA GLU A 197 17.84 -5.49 -21.57
C GLU A 197 17.23 -5.41 -22.99
N GLN A 198 16.44 -4.38 -23.29
CA GLN A 198 15.90 -4.18 -24.63
C GLN A 198 17.00 -3.85 -25.67
N VAL A 199 18.00 -3.06 -25.27
CA VAL A 199 19.13 -2.72 -26.15
C VAL A 199 20.05 -3.95 -26.37
N VAL A 200 20.36 -4.70 -25.29
CA VAL A 200 21.16 -5.94 -25.38
C VAL A 200 20.40 -7.02 -26.16
N GLY A 201 19.09 -7.17 -25.93
CA GLY A 201 18.21 -8.07 -26.71
C GLY A 201 18.15 -7.69 -28.19
N GLY A 202 18.07 -6.39 -28.49
CA GLY A 202 18.11 -5.87 -29.87
C GLY A 202 19.47 -6.10 -30.55
N LEU A 203 20.56 -5.90 -29.84
CA LEU A 203 21.93 -6.16 -30.35
C LEU A 203 22.20 -7.66 -30.56
N THR A 204 21.77 -8.54 -29.65
CA THR A 204 21.87 -9.99 -29.81
C THR A 204 21.01 -10.52 -30.98
N TYR A 205 19.80 -9.92 -31.18
CA TYR A 205 18.97 -10.25 -32.32
C TYR A 205 19.62 -9.78 -33.66
N ALA A 206 20.17 -8.58 -33.68
CA ALA A 206 20.87 -8.04 -34.85
C ALA A 206 22.14 -8.82 -35.21
N THR A 207 22.94 -9.23 -34.19
CA THR A 207 24.13 -10.06 -34.37
C THR A 207 23.78 -11.47 -34.83
N ARG A 208 22.72 -12.11 -34.29
CA ARG A 208 22.22 -13.41 -34.80
C ARG A 208 21.76 -13.30 -36.23
N ARG A 209 21.05 -12.26 -36.62
CA ARG A 209 20.56 -12.03 -37.97
C ARG A 209 21.71 -11.81 -38.95
N THR A 210 22.81 -11.18 -38.54
CA THR A 210 24.00 -10.96 -39.36
C THR A 210 24.82 -12.23 -39.51
N ILE A 211 24.94 -13.02 -38.45
CA ILE A 211 25.64 -14.33 -38.45
C ILE A 211 24.87 -15.33 -39.36
N HIS A 212 23.51 -15.36 -39.23
CA HIS A 212 22.69 -16.20 -40.13
C HIS A 212 22.71 -15.75 -41.58
N LYS A 213 22.85 -14.46 -41.90
CA LYS A 213 23.07 -13.96 -43.25
C LYS A 213 24.46 -14.34 -43.77
N TRP A 214 25.49 -14.36 -42.88
CA TRP A 214 26.84 -14.72 -43.25
C TRP A 214 26.98 -16.23 -43.45
N GLN A 215 26.36 -17.04 -42.60
CA GLN A 215 26.25 -18.49 -42.79
C GLN A 215 25.53 -18.87 -44.09
N ARG A 216 24.38 -18.27 -44.41
CA ARG A 216 23.69 -18.50 -45.68
C ARG A 216 24.47 -18.07 -46.90
N ARG A 217 25.40 -17.09 -46.81
CA ARG A 217 26.32 -16.73 -47.90
C ARG A 217 27.46 -17.71 -48.03
N ARG A 218 27.84 -18.36 -46.97
CA ARG A 218 28.93 -19.35 -46.94
C ARG A 218 28.45 -20.72 -47.43
N ASP A 219 27.20 -21.07 -47.10
CA ASP A 219 26.57 -22.33 -47.54
C ASP A 219 26.02 -22.24 -48.98
N GLY A 220 25.89 -21.03 -49.56
CA GLY A 220 25.48 -20.78 -50.96
C GLY A 220 26.62 -20.70 -51.97
N ALA A 221 27.89 -20.79 -51.51
CA ALA A 221 29.06 -20.72 -52.40
C ALA A 221 29.63 -22.10 -52.76
N GLY A 222 28.90 -23.19 -52.46
CA GLY A 222 29.42 -24.56 -52.66
C GLY A 222 28.48 -25.52 -53.43
N ALA A 223 27.56 -24.98 -54.27
CA ALA A 223 26.75 -25.87 -55.06
C ALA A 223 26.41 -25.22 -56.43
N GLU A 224 27.40 -25.18 -57.29
CA GLU A 224 27.18 -25.21 -58.74
C GLU A 224 27.78 -26.52 -59.28
N ASP A 225 26.96 -27.24 -59.95
CA ASP A 225 27.06 -28.37 -60.84
C ASP A 225 26.28 -29.61 -60.34
N VAL A 226 25.10 -29.81 -60.90
CA VAL A 226 24.69 -30.90 -61.75
C VAL A 226 23.20 -30.68 -62.13
N ALA A 227 23.04 -30.65 -63.46
CA ALA A 227 21.79 -30.42 -64.18
C ALA A 227 20.85 -31.64 -64.22
N ALA A 228 19.66 -31.37 -64.50
CA ALA A 228 18.75 -32.01 -65.43
C ALA A 228 17.48 -32.72 -64.92
N GLU A 229 16.42 -32.28 -65.50
CA GLU A 229 15.16 -32.95 -65.89
C GLU A 229 13.95 -32.94 -65.02
N ASN A 230 12.98 -32.25 -65.54
CA ASN A 230 11.52 -32.06 -65.40
C ASN A 230 10.68 -33.38 -65.36
N PRO A 231 9.35 -33.38 -65.31
CA PRO A 231 8.38 -32.30 -64.94
C PRO A 231 7.17 -32.74 -64.10
N ALA A 232 6.43 -31.68 -63.63
CA ALA A 232 4.99 -31.63 -63.46
C ALA A 232 4.28 -32.54 -62.43
N GLU A 233 3.68 -31.87 -61.43
CA GLU A 233 2.24 -31.96 -61.22
C GLU A 233 1.71 -30.81 -60.34
N THR A 234 0.69 -30.19 -60.90
CA THR A 234 -0.10 -29.07 -60.44
C THR A 234 -1.06 -29.55 -59.35
N ILE A 235 -1.05 -29.01 -58.15
CA ILE A 235 -2.23 -29.02 -57.28
C ILE A 235 -2.45 -27.62 -56.74
N ALA A 236 -3.64 -27.11 -56.97
CA ALA A 236 -4.14 -25.77 -56.74
C ALA A 236 -4.28 -25.44 -55.26
N GLU A 237 -3.90 -24.23 -54.91
CA GLU A 237 -4.27 -23.56 -53.64
C GLU A 237 -5.76 -23.11 -53.71
N PRO A 238 -6.50 -23.19 -52.60
CA PRO A 238 -7.83 -22.55 -52.50
C PRO A 238 -7.70 -21.07 -52.16
N PRO A 239 -8.65 -20.22 -52.58
CA PRO A 239 -8.52 -18.77 -52.56
C PRO A 239 -8.61 -18.17 -51.11
N VAL A 240 -7.72 -17.21 -50.88
CA VAL A 240 -7.73 -16.32 -49.73
C VAL A 240 -8.93 -15.36 -49.86
N VAL A 241 -9.83 -15.40 -48.90
CA VAL A 241 -10.92 -14.42 -48.77
C VAL A 241 -10.37 -13.19 -48.09
N ASP A 242 -10.30 -12.12 -48.84
CA ASP A 242 -9.94 -10.77 -48.42
C ASP A 242 -11.11 -10.17 -47.62
N THR A 243 -10.98 -10.05 -46.31
CA THR A 243 -11.92 -9.29 -45.50
C THR A 243 -11.35 -7.89 -45.27
N THR A 244 -11.68 -6.99 -46.15
CA THR A 244 -11.55 -5.55 -45.99
C THR A 244 -12.40 -5.07 -44.83
N VAL A 245 -11.72 -4.55 -43.79
CA VAL A 245 -12.32 -3.82 -42.68
C VAL A 245 -12.77 -2.45 -43.22
N VAL A 246 -14.07 -2.22 -43.25
CA VAL A 246 -14.69 -0.94 -43.55
C VAL A 246 -14.70 -0.09 -42.29
N GLU A 247 -13.96 1.02 -42.30
CA GLU A 247 -14.12 2.09 -41.33
C GLU A 247 -15.50 2.76 -41.50
N PRO A 248 -16.23 3.07 -40.44
CA PRO A 248 -17.44 3.87 -40.54
C PRO A 248 -17.11 5.34 -40.63
N GLN A 249 -17.56 5.96 -41.73
CA GLN A 249 -17.54 7.43 -41.91
C GLN A 249 -18.54 8.12 -40.98
N PRO A 250 -18.30 9.39 -40.58
CA PRO A 250 -19.17 10.14 -39.67
C PRO A 250 -20.39 10.71 -40.39
N THR A 251 -21.54 10.54 -39.79
CA THR A 251 -22.81 11.15 -40.19
C THR A 251 -22.85 12.65 -39.85
N PRO A 252 -23.55 13.49 -40.64
CA PRO A 252 -23.46 14.95 -40.54
C PRO A 252 -24.31 15.52 -39.41
N ASN A 253 -23.75 16.61 -38.82
CA ASN A 253 -24.36 17.53 -37.88
C ASN A 253 -25.75 18.00 -38.32
N VAL A 254 -26.69 17.92 -37.39
CA VAL A 254 -27.89 18.72 -37.39
C VAL A 254 -27.69 19.93 -36.46
N ASP A 255 -27.72 21.12 -37.06
CA ASP A 255 -27.72 22.40 -36.38
C ASP A 255 -28.96 22.55 -35.47
N ASP A 256 -28.75 22.84 -34.22
CA ASP A 256 -29.73 23.53 -33.39
C ASP A 256 -29.07 24.74 -32.73
N ARG A 257 -29.37 25.87 -33.32
CA ARG A 257 -29.04 27.22 -32.85
C ARG A 257 -29.87 27.53 -31.62
N PHE A 258 -29.22 27.67 -30.46
CA PHE A 258 -29.77 28.45 -29.37
C PHE A 258 -29.06 29.82 -29.33
N VAL A 259 -29.88 30.82 -29.60
CA VAL A 259 -29.57 32.26 -29.54
C VAL A 259 -29.39 32.66 -28.08
N ALA A 260 -28.20 33.11 -27.70
CA ALA A 260 -28.01 33.84 -26.45
C ALA A 260 -28.46 35.30 -26.59
N VAL A 261 -29.30 35.72 -25.67
CA VAL A 261 -29.70 37.15 -25.52
C VAL A 261 -28.86 37.72 -24.39
N PRO A 262 -28.12 38.82 -24.61
CA PRO A 262 -27.43 39.53 -23.52
C PRO A 262 -28.44 40.43 -22.76
N ARG A 263 -28.32 40.47 -21.44
CA ARG A 263 -28.92 41.53 -20.62
C ARG A 263 -27.85 42.44 -20.11
N ASP A 264 -27.94 43.63 -20.51
CA ASP A 264 -27.19 44.82 -20.13
C ASP A 264 -27.48 45.21 -18.68
N ALA A 265 -26.46 45.91 -18.14
CA ALA A 265 -26.40 46.55 -16.85
C ALA A 265 -27.44 47.63 -16.66
N GLU A 266 -27.89 47.85 -15.45
CA GLU A 266 -28.19 49.17 -14.91
C GLU A 266 -27.87 49.19 -13.40
N GLU A 267 -27.08 50.21 -13.08
CA GLU A 267 -26.78 50.75 -11.76
C GLU A 267 -28.07 51.28 -11.10
N ASP A 268 -28.17 51.27 -9.79
CA ASP A 268 -28.44 52.46 -9.03
C ASP A 268 -28.17 52.34 -7.53
N GLU A 269 -27.74 53.47 -7.01
CA GLU A 269 -27.35 53.80 -5.63
C GLU A 269 -28.55 53.85 -4.66
N ALA A 270 -28.24 53.65 -3.37
CA ALA A 270 -28.47 54.58 -2.25
C ALA A 270 -28.38 53.84 -0.89
N LYS A 271 -27.40 54.18 -0.06
CA LYS A 271 -27.45 54.94 1.20
C LYS A 271 -28.56 54.59 2.18
N ASP A 272 -28.26 54.16 3.37
CA ASP A 272 -28.12 54.84 4.66
C ASP A 272 -28.28 53.87 5.86
N VAL A 273 -27.19 53.83 6.64
CA VAL A 273 -27.15 54.09 8.08
C VAL A 273 -28.31 53.59 8.96
N VAL A 274 -28.03 52.67 9.89
CA VAL A 274 -28.25 52.83 11.35
C VAL A 274 -27.54 51.73 12.12
N LYS A 275 -26.60 52.13 13.01
CA LYS A 275 -26.18 51.37 14.22
C LYS A 275 -27.18 51.59 15.33
N PRO A 276 -27.37 50.65 16.22
CA PRO A 276 -27.13 50.91 17.64
C PRO A 276 -26.37 49.77 18.32
N THR A 277 -25.27 50.12 18.96
CA THR A 277 -24.97 50.21 20.39
C THR A 277 -25.32 48.98 21.27
N ALA A 278 -24.22 48.40 21.76
CA ALA A 278 -23.96 47.53 22.86
C ALA A 278 -24.94 47.32 24.01
N GLU A 279 -24.95 46.12 24.50
CA GLU A 279 -24.85 45.81 25.93
C GLU A 279 -24.39 44.36 26.09
N GLN A 280 -23.23 44.16 26.73
CA GLN A 280 -22.79 42.92 27.35
C GLN A 280 -23.47 42.73 28.70
N PRO A 281 -23.58 41.46 29.18
CA PRO A 281 -23.00 41.19 30.47
C PRO A 281 -22.00 40.04 30.45
N GLN A 282 -20.87 40.33 31.06
CA GLN A 282 -19.82 39.45 31.48
C GLN A 282 -20.34 38.39 32.46
N THR A 283 -19.88 37.15 32.33
CA THR A 283 -19.45 36.37 33.49
C THR A 283 -18.27 35.54 33.13
N ASP A 284 -17.12 35.96 33.61
CA ASP A 284 -15.88 35.21 33.73
C ASP A 284 -16.08 33.98 34.60
N ALA A 285 -15.57 32.85 34.15
CA ALA A 285 -15.08 31.79 35.02
C ALA A 285 -13.89 31.09 34.36
N THR A 286 -12.74 31.72 34.49
CA THR A 286 -11.43 31.08 34.32
C THR A 286 -11.17 30.23 35.54
N LEU A 287 -11.13 28.91 35.37
CA LEU A 287 -10.59 27.97 36.33
C LEU A 287 -9.07 28.19 36.41
N THR A 288 -8.55 28.43 37.63
CA THR A 288 -7.13 28.58 37.93
C THR A 288 -6.44 27.21 38.01
N ASP A 289 -5.15 27.16 37.69
CA ASP A 289 -4.29 25.96 37.65
C ASP A 289 -4.31 25.10 38.93
N ALA A 290 -4.83 25.62 40.05
CA ALA A 290 -4.99 24.89 41.31
C ALA A 290 -6.21 23.91 41.34
N GLN A 291 -7.11 23.96 40.35
CA GLN A 291 -8.28 23.06 40.25
C GLN A 291 -8.10 21.88 39.34
N ILE A 292 -7.01 21.85 38.61
CA ILE A 292 -6.64 20.73 37.70
C ILE A 292 -5.89 19.63 38.45
N ASP A 293 -5.16 19.98 39.51
CA ASP A 293 -4.42 19.01 40.32
C ASP A 293 -5.31 18.16 41.26
N ASP A 294 -6.54 18.61 41.55
CA ASP A 294 -7.45 17.87 42.47
C ASP A 294 -8.25 16.75 41.78
N ILE A 295 -8.16 16.66 40.41
CA ILE A 295 -8.82 15.61 39.64
C ILE A 295 -7.86 14.44 39.29
N LEU A 296 -6.55 14.62 39.50
CA LEU A 296 -5.51 13.64 39.18
C LEU A 296 -4.77 13.07 40.43
N GLY A 297 -5.16 13.45 41.62
CA GLY A 297 -4.48 13.09 42.86
C GLY A 297 -5.05 11.86 43.57
N GLY A 298 -4.48 10.71 43.29
CA GLY A 298 -4.57 9.55 44.15
C GLY A 298 -3.57 9.68 45.29
N SER A 299 -4.11 9.69 46.49
CA SER A 299 -3.55 9.52 47.83
C SER A 299 -2.08 9.11 47.95
N THR A 300 -1.29 10.01 48.56
CA THR A 300 -0.05 9.66 49.27
C THR A 300 -0.24 10.01 50.75
N GLU A 301 -0.20 8.97 51.58
CA GLU A 301 -0.06 9.15 53.04
C GLU A 301 1.38 9.57 53.37
N LYS A 302 1.47 10.67 54.12
CA LYS A 302 2.66 11.12 54.81
C LYS A 302 2.87 10.31 56.10
N THR A 303 4.09 9.87 56.38
CA THR A 303 4.59 9.76 57.74
C THR A 303 6.00 10.31 57.82
N THR A 304 6.17 11.11 58.85
CA THR A 304 7.20 12.01 59.24
C THR A 304 8.48 11.35 59.73
N ASP A 305 9.61 12.02 59.46
CA ASP A 305 10.85 12.27 60.22
C ASP A 305 11.24 11.40 61.41
N ALA A 306 12.45 10.89 61.35
CA ALA A 306 13.52 11.13 62.30
C ALA A 306 14.80 10.33 61.99
N THR A 307 15.90 11.02 61.74
CA THR A 307 17.28 10.54 61.91
C THR A 307 17.71 10.93 63.36
N PRO A 308 18.86 10.47 63.95
CA PRO A 308 19.98 9.64 63.52
C PRO A 308 20.53 8.66 64.58
N GLU A 309 21.71 8.10 64.23
CA GLU A 309 22.82 7.62 65.07
C GLU A 309 22.99 6.11 65.26
N GLU A 310 24.11 5.72 64.73
CA GLU A 310 25.29 5.01 65.23
C GLU A 310 25.15 3.61 65.93
N ASP A 311 25.90 2.74 65.29
CA ASP A 311 26.95 1.93 65.89
C ASP A 311 26.62 0.52 66.41
N THR A 312 27.60 -0.33 66.00
CA THR A 312 27.96 -1.62 66.64
C THR A 312 27.40 -2.91 66.00
N THR A 313 28.31 -3.55 65.29
CA THR A 313 28.48 -5.01 65.28
C THR A 313 28.54 -5.56 66.74
N PRO A 314 28.21 -6.83 67.11
CA PRO A 314 28.93 -7.99 66.59
C PRO A 314 28.18 -9.33 66.56
N GLU A 315 28.87 -10.28 65.84
CA GLU A 315 29.06 -11.68 66.16
C GLU A 315 27.90 -12.68 66.25
N GLU A 316 28.06 -13.66 65.42
CA GLU A 316 28.30 -15.09 65.68
C GLU A 316 27.12 -16.06 65.77
N ARG A 317 27.44 -17.18 65.09
CA ARG A 317 27.03 -18.59 65.24
C ARG A 317 25.92 -19.01 64.26
N GLY A 318 26.15 -20.01 63.47
CA GLY A 318 27.10 -21.13 63.50
C GLY A 318 26.35 -22.35 63.03
N GLU A 319 27.08 -23.26 62.46
CA GLU A 319 26.77 -24.65 62.11
C GLU A 319 26.18 -24.85 60.73
N GLY A 320 26.77 -25.60 59.82
CA GLY A 320 27.75 -26.70 60.04
C GLY A 320 27.35 -27.83 59.09
N GLY A 321 28.19 -28.17 58.13
CA GLY A 321 27.85 -29.21 57.21
C GLY A 321 29.06 -29.59 56.35
N ASP A 322 29.75 -30.59 56.83
CA ASP A 322 31.02 -31.18 56.43
C ASP A 322 31.21 -31.35 54.94
N ALA A 323 32.34 -30.78 54.40
CA ALA A 323 32.99 -31.24 53.23
C ALA A 323 34.20 -32.06 53.60
N ALA A 324 34.17 -33.38 53.44
CA ALA A 324 35.32 -34.28 53.57
C ALA A 324 36.35 -33.93 52.47
N THR A 325 37.49 -33.44 52.97
CA THR A 325 38.70 -33.23 52.18
C THR A 325 39.56 -34.50 52.35
N GLU A 326 39.67 -35.32 51.34
CA GLU A 326 40.74 -36.31 51.24
C GLU A 326 41.92 -35.67 50.51
N THR A 327 42.96 -35.35 51.22
CA THR A 327 44.27 -34.99 50.74
C THR A 327 45.11 -36.26 50.57
N ASN A 328 45.38 -36.61 49.34
CA ASN A 328 46.54 -37.47 49.00
C ASN A 328 47.68 -36.56 48.52
N THR A 329 48.66 -36.48 49.35
CA THR A 329 50.01 -35.96 49.00
C THR A 329 50.80 -37.06 48.33
N ASP A 330 51.09 -36.88 47.05
CA ASP A 330 52.34 -37.34 46.46
C ASP A 330 52.85 -36.32 45.46
N THR A 331 54.11 -36.03 45.68
CA THR A 331 54.93 -35.07 44.95
C THR A 331 55.08 -35.46 43.48
N ASP A 332 54.63 -34.53 42.58
CA ASP A 332 55.45 -34.06 41.45
C ASP A 332 54.56 -33.13 40.59
N ASP A 333 55.12 -32.01 40.25
CA ASP A 333 54.76 -30.99 39.26
C ASP A 333 53.52 -31.30 38.38
N ALA A 334 52.31 -31.21 38.91
CA ALA A 334 51.09 -31.45 38.17
C ALA A 334 50.05 -30.38 38.50
N LEU A 335 49.56 -29.73 37.48
CA LEU A 335 48.46 -28.82 37.40
C LEU A 335 47.26 -29.33 38.25
N VAL A 336 46.92 -28.65 39.32
CA VAL A 336 45.75 -28.98 40.14
C VAL A 336 44.47 -28.63 39.36
N VAL A 337 43.86 -29.63 38.74
CA VAL A 337 42.55 -29.47 38.08
C VAL A 337 41.48 -29.62 39.17
N THR A 338 40.95 -28.49 39.63
CA THR A 338 39.77 -28.47 40.50
C THR A 338 38.52 -28.75 39.68
N VAL A 339 38.03 -29.97 39.66
CA VAL A 339 36.77 -30.35 39.05
C VAL A 339 35.64 -29.91 39.98
N ARG A 340 35.04 -28.75 39.71
CA ARG A 340 33.77 -28.36 40.35
C ARG A 340 32.65 -29.15 39.68
N ARG A 341 32.17 -30.20 40.34
CA ARG A 341 30.91 -30.87 39.94
C ARG A 341 29.77 -29.97 40.39
N HIS A 342 29.17 -29.30 39.43
CA HIS A 342 27.85 -28.73 39.68
C HIS A 342 26.85 -29.89 39.62
N THR A 343 26.36 -30.28 40.82
CA THR A 343 25.10 -31.05 40.89
C THR A 343 23.99 -30.15 40.31
N PRO A 344 23.19 -30.61 39.39
CA PRO A 344 22.01 -29.86 38.97
C PRO A 344 21.17 -29.64 40.24
N LYS A 345 20.84 -28.38 40.51
CA LYS A 345 19.90 -28.04 41.58
C LYS A 345 18.60 -28.73 41.17
N GLU A 346 18.13 -29.70 41.93
CA GLU A 346 16.79 -30.25 41.77
C GLU A 346 15.85 -29.08 41.99
N VAL A 347 15.18 -28.67 40.90
CA VAL A 347 14.14 -27.64 40.92
C VAL A 347 12.96 -28.25 41.67
N ASP A 348 12.60 -27.62 42.78
CA ASP A 348 11.42 -28.04 43.55
C ASP A 348 10.20 -28.01 42.62
N PRO A 349 9.42 -29.10 42.51
CA PRO A 349 8.24 -29.11 41.65
C PRO A 349 7.22 -28.00 41.97
N ASP A 350 7.31 -27.40 43.15
CA ASP A 350 6.48 -26.28 43.62
C ASP A 350 7.10 -24.91 43.40
N GLU A 351 8.31 -24.79 42.79
CA GLU A 351 8.88 -23.50 42.40
C GLU A 351 7.99 -22.90 41.31
N ILE A 352 7.29 -21.81 41.68
CA ILE A 352 6.37 -21.09 40.77
C ILE A 352 7.20 -20.57 39.59
N VAL A 353 7.15 -21.27 38.47
CA VAL A 353 7.78 -20.85 37.22
C VAL A 353 6.99 -19.65 36.70
N GLU A 354 7.63 -18.49 36.57
CA GLU A 354 6.99 -17.30 35.99
C GLU A 354 6.35 -17.63 34.66
N PRO A 355 5.12 -17.14 34.38
CA PRO A 355 4.46 -17.31 33.11
C PRO A 355 5.34 -16.81 31.97
N TYR A 356 5.29 -17.46 30.81
CA TYR A 356 5.98 -17.00 29.63
C TYR A 356 5.32 -15.71 29.10
N ASP A 357 6.10 -14.66 28.93
CA ASP A 357 5.63 -13.41 28.31
C ASP A 357 6.19 -13.29 26.89
N PRO A 358 5.36 -13.38 25.85
CA PRO A 358 5.80 -13.29 24.45
C PRO A 358 6.33 -11.89 24.10
N THR A 359 6.01 -10.84 24.89
CA THR A 359 6.46 -9.47 24.62
C THR A 359 7.94 -9.27 24.93
N LEU A 360 8.52 -10.14 25.76
CA LEU A 360 9.94 -10.08 26.11
C LEU A 360 10.88 -10.38 24.93
N ASP A 361 10.40 -11.01 23.87
CA ASP A 361 11.20 -11.25 22.64
C ASP A 361 11.69 -9.91 22.04
N ILE A 362 10.88 -8.84 22.14
CA ILE A 362 11.24 -7.47 21.78
C ILE A 362 10.83 -6.54 22.93
N GLY A 363 11.46 -6.71 24.11
CA GLY A 363 11.09 -6.02 25.35
C GLY A 363 11.25 -4.49 25.35
N HIS A 364 11.90 -3.93 24.32
CA HIS A 364 12.09 -2.47 24.16
C HIS A 364 11.13 -1.85 23.13
N TYR A 365 10.17 -2.62 22.61
CA TYR A 365 9.19 -2.10 21.67
C TYR A 365 8.22 -1.13 22.35
N ASN A 366 8.12 0.06 21.78
CA ASN A 366 7.18 1.10 22.20
C ASN A 366 6.05 1.22 21.18
N ALA A 367 4.81 1.01 21.62
CA ALA A 367 3.65 1.17 20.77
C ALA A 367 3.55 2.62 20.22
N PRO A 368 2.95 2.82 19.04
CA PRO A 368 2.76 4.16 18.49
C PRO A 368 1.93 5.03 19.43
N VAL A 369 2.35 6.28 19.60
CA VAL A 369 1.65 7.24 20.45
C VAL A 369 0.61 8.02 19.65
N PRO A 370 -0.55 8.42 20.24
CA PRO A 370 -1.61 9.13 19.51
C PRO A 370 -1.18 10.47 18.90
N GLN A 371 -0.07 11.06 19.37
CA GLN A 371 0.49 12.32 18.85
C GLN A 371 1.03 12.19 17.40
N LEU A 372 1.28 10.97 16.93
CA LEU A 372 1.66 10.73 15.53
C LEU A 372 0.51 11.00 14.54
N LEU A 373 -0.72 11.02 15.07
CA LEU A 373 -1.94 11.31 14.32
C LEU A 373 -2.33 12.79 14.42
N ASN A 374 -2.90 13.31 13.34
CA ASN A 374 -3.32 14.69 13.26
C ASN A 374 -4.58 14.94 14.09
N ASP A 375 -4.65 16.09 14.71
CA ASP A 375 -5.86 16.58 15.35
C ASP A 375 -6.65 17.46 14.36
N TYR A 376 -7.77 16.95 13.89
CA TYR A 376 -8.68 17.72 13.06
C TYR A 376 -9.67 18.41 13.99
N LYS A 377 -9.49 19.73 14.23
CA LYS A 377 -10.38 20.51 15.07
C LYS A 377 -11.82 20.30 14.63
N GLN A 378 -12.61 19.75 15.52
CA GLN A 378 -14.05 19.62 15.29
C GLN A 378 -14.68 21.00 15.37
N VAL A 379 -15.26 21.47 14.29
CA VAL A 379 -16.08 22.67 14.29
C VAL A 379 -17.47 22.23 14.76
N ASN A 380 -17.71 22.34 16.05
CA ASN A 380 -18.98 21.97 16.69
C ASN A 380 -20.10 22.98 16.40
N THR A 381 -20.16 23.59 15.27
CA THR A 381 -21.29 24.42 14.87
C THR A 381 -22.40 23.53 14.33
N ILE A 382 -23.32 23.14 15.23
CA ILE A 382 -24.60 22.59 14.81
C ILE A 382 -25.38 23.76 14.22
N ASP A 383 -25.64 23.72 12.94
CA ASP A 383 -26.52 24.73 12.30
C ASP A 383 -27.99 24.39 12.61
N GLU A 384 -28.47 24.95 13.72
CA GLU A 384 -29.86 24.75 14.15
C GLU A 384 -30.87 25.24 13.10
N GLU A 385 -30.51 26.29 12.33
CA GLU A 385 -31.35 26.76 11.24
C GLU A 385 -31.48 25.74 10.12
N GLU A 386 -30.41 25.04 9.79
CA GLU A 386 -30.42 23.96 8.81
C GLU A 386 -31.36 22.84 9.26
N ILE A 387 -31.27 22.44 10.52
CA ILE A 387 -32.11 21.39 11.09
C ILE A 387 -33.57 21.78 11.02
N PHE A 388 -33.93 23.02 11.40
CA PHE A 388 -35.31 23.51 11.34
C PHE A 388 -35.82 23.62 9.91
N LYS A 389 -35.05 24.15 8.98
CA LYS A 389 -35.39 24.24 7.56
C LYS A 389 -35.61 22.86 6.93
N ASN A 390 -34.79 21.91 7.23
CA ASN A 390 -34.90 20.54 6.72
C ASN A 390 -36.10 19.82 7.33
N LYS A 391 -36.36 19.99 8.63
CA LYS A 391 -37.52 19.46 9.32
C LYS A 391 -38.82 19.95 8.65
N GLU A 392 -38.93 21.26 8.39
CA GLU A 392 -40.13 21.83 7.77
C GLU A 392 -40.31 21.33 6.32
N ARG A 393 -39.25 21.29 5.53
CA ARG A 393 -39.32 20.76 4.17
C ARG A 393 -39.72 19.29 4.11
N ILE A 394 -39.20 18.46 5.04
CA ILE A 394 -39.60 17.05 5.12
C ILE A 394 -41.07 16.96 5.43
N ARG A 395 -41.58 17.76 6.41
CA ARG A 395 -43.00 17.78 6.80
C ARG A 395 -43.86 18.18 5.64
N GLU A 396 -43.55 19.30 4.95
CA GLU A 396 -44.28 19.78 3.78
C GLU A 396 -44.32 18.76 2.65
N THR A 397 -43.14 18.14 2.35
CA THR A 397 -43.07 17.14 1.29
C THR A 397 -43.98 15.95 1.58
N LEU A 398 -43.90 15.39 2.80
CA LEU A 398 -44.71 14.26 3.19
C LEU A 398 -46.22 14.61 3.18
N LEU A 399 -46.57 15.83 3.60
CA LEU A 399 -47.93 16.31 3.57
C LEU A 399 -48.49 16.44 2.13
N HIS A 400 -47.70 16.96 1.19
CA HIS A 400 -48.06 17.03 -0.24
C HIS A 400 -48.34 15.63 -0.82
N PHE A 401 -47.67 14.61 -0.35
CA PHE A 401 -47.95 13.22 -0.73
C PHE A 401 -49.01 12.52 0.12
N HIS A 402 -49.76 13.29 0.92
CA HIS A 402 -50.81 12.79 1.82
C HIS A 402 -50.30 11.76 2.84
N ILE A 403 -49.14 12.06 3.43
CA ILE A 403 -48.51 11.28 4.50
C ILE A 403 -48.42 12.18 5.73
N PRO A 404 -49.43 12.19 6.60
CA PRO A 404 -49.35 12.93 7.84
C PRO A 404 -48.42 12.26 8.84
N ILE A 405 -47.66 13.10 9.58
CA ILE A 405 -46.71 12.67 10.61
C ILE A 405 -47.14 13.22 11.97
N THR A 406 -47.01 12.40 13.01
CA THR A 406 -47.37 12.76 14.37
C THR A 406 -46.22 13.46 15.11
N SER A 407 -45.03 12.99 14.95
CA SER A 407 -43.84 13.56 15.60
C SER A 407 -42.59 13.39 14.74
N MET A 408 -41.59 14.26 14.97
CA MET A 408 -40.29 14.20 14.33
C MET A 408 -39.19 14.57 15.33
N THR A 409 -38.17 13.70 15.43
CA THR A 409 -36.99 13.94 16.24
C THR A 409 -35.77 13.96 15.31
N ALA A 410 -34.81 14.89 15.54
CA ALA A 410 -33.60 14.99 14.76
C ALA A 410 -32.37 14.60 15.62
N THR A 411 -31.56 13.68 15.12
CA THR A 411 -30.28 13.28 15.71
C THR A 411 -29.15 13.69 14.76
N VAL A 412 -28.27 14.58 15.21
CA VAL A 412 -27.18 15.13 14.39
C VAL A 412 -25.95 14.26 14.50
N GLY A 413 -25.56 13.65 13.38
CA GLY A 413 -24.32 12.89 13.26
C GLY A 413 -23.21 13.68 12.55
N PRO A 414 -22.01 13.09 12.40
CA PRO A 414 -20.85 13.79 11.84
C PRO A 414 -21.04 14.21 10.37
N THR A 415 -21.76 13.46 9.57
CA THR A 415 -21.94 13.70 8.13
C THR A 415 -23.38 13.74 7.69
N VAL A 416 -24.29 13.16 8.47
CA VAL A 416 -25.74 13.12 8.21
C VAL A 416 -26.51 13.41 9.48
N THR A 417 -27.69 14.01 9.32
CA THR A 417 -28.69 14.14 10.38
C THR A 417 -29.80 13.12 10.12
N LEU A 418 -30.12 12.33 11.14
CA LEU A 418 -31.22 11.37 11.14
C LEU A 418 -32.50 12.06 11.65
N TYR A 419 -33.52 12.17 10.82
CA TYR A 419 -34.86 12.59 11.18
C TYR A 419 -35.72 11.36 11.41
N GLU A 420 -36.04 11.05 12.67
CA GLU A 420 -36.95 9.95 13.04
C GLU A 420 -38.35 10.49 13.02
N ILE A 421 -39.19 9.89 12.20
CA ILE A 421 -40.61 10.30 12.05
C ILE A 421 -41.54 9.19 12.52
N VAL A 422 -42.63 9.58 13.14
CA VAL A 422 -43.78 8.71 13.46
C VAL A 422 -44.89 9.10 12.50
N GLN A 423 -45.27 8.19 11.62
CA GLN A 423 -46.40 8.39 10.71
C GLN A 423 -47.73 8.08 11.41
N GLU A 424 -48.82 8.66 10.95
CA GLU A 424 -50.16 8.29 11.41
C GLU A 424 -50.53 6.86 11.01
N ALA A 425 -51.46 6.28 11.79
CA ALA A 425 -51.96 4.93 11.54
C ALA A 425 -52.61 4.81 10.14
N GLY A 426 -52.30 3.70 9.44
CA GLY A 426 -52.83 3.44 8.11
C GLY A 426 -51.92 3.82 6.94
N VAL A 427 -50.81 4.53 7.17
CA VAL A 427 -49.82 4.83 6.15
C VAL A 427 -48.88 3.63 5.90
N LYS A 428 -48.82 3.17 4.65
CA LYS A 428 -47.92 2.08 4.28
C LYS A 428 -46.46 2.57 4.22
N ILE A 429 -45.55 1.91 4.94
CA ILE A 429 -44.13 2.23 4.97
C ILE A 429 -43.50 2.26 3.57
N SER A 430 -43.86 1.33 2.68
CA SER A 430 -43.39 1.29 1.30
C SER A 430 -43.65 2.57 0.50
N ARG A 431 -44.71 3.33 0.87
CA ARG A 431 -45.04 4.61 0.24
C ARG A 431 -44.03 5.69 0.64
N ILE A 432 -43.56 5.67 1.89
CA ILE A 432 -42.53 6.61 2.37
C ILE A 432 -41.18 6.27 1.72
N ILE A 433 -40.82 4.98 1.67
CA ILE A 433 -39.56 4.54 1.03
C ILE A 433 -39.49 4.97 -0.45
N GLY A 434 -40.66 4.97 -1.14
CA GLY A 434 -40.71 5.40 -2.54
C GLY A 434 -40.43 6.89 -2.78
N LEU A 435 -40.40 7.72 -1.72
CA LEU A 435 -40.17 9.16 -1.81
C LEU A 435 -38.72 9.60 -1.57
N GLU A 436 -37.76 8.69 -1.60
CA GLU A 436 -36.35 9.02 -1.39
C GLU A 436 -35.82 10.10 -2.36
N ASP A 437 -36.17 9.99 -3.64
CA ASP A 437 -35.72 10.93 -4.68
C ASP A 437 -36.48 12.26 -4.60
N ASP A 438 -37.77 12.25 -4.29
CA ASP A 438 -38.61 13.46 -4.10
C ASP A 438 -38.12 14.26 -2.89
N LEU A 439 -37.81 13.58 -1.78
CA LEU A 439 -37.26 14.22 -0.59
C LEU A 439 -35.84 14.77 -0.88
N ALA A 440 -34.98 14.02 -1.61
CA ALA A 440 -33.67 14.51 -1.99
C ALA A 440 -33.76 15.79 -2.84
N GLN A 441 -34.70 15.85 -3.78
CA GLN A 441 -34.94 17.03 -4.63
C GLN A 441 -35.40 18.24 -3.81
N ASN A 442 -36.41 18.07 -2.94
CA ASN A 442 -36.95 19.16 -2.15
C ASN A 442 -35.96 19.68 -1.09
N LEU A 443 -35.17 18.81 -0.51
CA LEU A 443 -34.12 19.16 0.43
C LEU A 443 -32.87 19.73 -0.25
N LYS A 444 -32.80 19.66 -1.60
CA LYS A 444 -31.61 19.99 -2.40
C LYS A 444 -30.36 19.19 -1.96
N ALA A 445 -30.61 17.98 -1.47
CA ALA A 445 -29.56 17.08 -1.01
C ALA A 445 -29.05 16.16 -2.15
N PRO A 446 -27.78 15.81 -2.20
CA PRO A 446 -27.23 14.92 -3.25
C PRO A 446 -27.82 13.51 -3.21
N SER A 447 -28.24 13.04 -2.05
CA SER A 447 -28.99 11.80 -1.83
C SER A 447 -29.62 11.81 -0.43
N VAL A 448 -30.74 11.14 -0.29
CA VAL A 448 -31.43 10.87 0.99
C VAL A 448 -31.58 9.36 1.09
N ARG A 449 -31.43 8.80 2.29
CA ARG A 449 -31.69 7.38 2.55
C ARG A 449 -32.79 7.23 3.58
N ILE A 450 -33.70 6.31 3.34
CA ILE A 450 -34.81 6.03 4.25
C ILE A 450 -34.60 4.64 4.88
N ILE A 451 -34.67 4.58 6.22
CA ILE A 451 -34.62 3.35 7.02
C ILE A 451 -36.04 3.14 7.57
N ALA A 452 -36.68 2.07 7.14
CA ALA A 452 -38.04 1.87 7.56
C ALA A 452 -38.46 0.38 7.64
N PRO A 453 -38.81 -0.11 8.84
CA PRO A 453 -38.78 0.59 10.13
C PRO A 453 -37.36 0.68 10.73
N ILE A 454 -37.16 1.64 11.66
CA ILE A 454 -35.93 1.63 12.48
C ILE A 454 -36.00 0.43 13.43
N PRO A 455 -34.98 -0.43 13.51
CA PRO A 455 -34.97 -1.58 14.39
C PRO A 455 -35.23 -1.21 15.85
N GLY A 456 -36.14 -1.89 16.48
CA GLY A 456 -36.49 -1.68 17.90
C GLY A 456 -37.36 -0.46 18.22
N LYS A 457 -37.53 0.50 17.28
CA LYS A 457 -38.31 1.75 17.52
C LYS A 457 -39.66 1.79 16.81
N GLY A 458 -39.83 1.06 15.71
CA GLY A 458 -41.08 1.11 14.89
C GLY A 458 -41.32 2.45 14.17
N THR A 459 -40.34 3.35 14.20
CA THR A 459 -40.36 4.65 13.51
C THR A 459 -39.68 4.55 12.15
N VAL A 460 -39.83 5.58 11.32
CA VAL A 460 -39.13 5.72 10.03
C VAL A 460 -38.05 6.75 10.16
N GLY A 461 -36.83 6.38 9.77
CA GLY A 461 -35.63 7.25 9.74
C GLY A 461 -35.41 7.83 8.35
N ILE A 462 -35.20 9.12 8.27
CA ILE A 462 -34.79 9.84 7.05
C ILE A 462 -33.40 10.42 7.30
N GLU A 463 -32.39 9.90 6.64
CA GLU A 463 -31.02 10.36 6.74
C GLU A 463 -30.75 11.44 5.68
N VAL A 464 -30.46 12.65 6.13
CA VAL A 464 -30.20 13.81 5.27
C VAL A 464 -28.73 14.23 5.44
N PRO A 465 -27.95 14.40 4.36
CA PRO A 465 -26.59 14.91 4.43
C PRO A 465 -26.49 16.31 5.02
N ASN A 466 -25.57 16.52 5.96
CA ASN A 466 -25.27 17.84 6.50
C ASN A 466 -24.57 18.71 5.45
N ASN A 467 -24.82 20.00 5.41
CA ASN A 467 -24.09 20.95 4.56
C ASN A 467 -22.62 21.01 4.97
N ILE A 468 -22.36 21.15 6.27
CA ILE A 468 -21.01 21.11 6.84
C ILE A 468 -20.76 19.70 7.38
N LYS A 469 -19.83 18.99 6.77
CA LYS A 469 -19.46 17.61 7.16
C LYS A 469 -18.26 17.66 8.08
N GLN A 470 -18.36 16.98 9.22
CA GLN A 470 -17.26 16.85 10.17
C GLN A 470 -16.33 15.71 9.74
N THR A 471 -15.02 15.94 9.85
CA THR A 471 -14.03 14.89 9.66
C THR A 471 -13.84 14.14 10.98
N VAL A 472 -14.16 12.85 11.01
CA VAL A 472 -13.86 11.97 12.13
C VAL A 472 -12.35 11.65 12.08
N SER A 473 -11.56 12.17 13.03
CA SER A 473 -10.12 11.89 13.05
C SER A 473 -9.80 10.51 13.60
N MET A 474 -8.80 9.83 13.05
CA MET A 474 -8.31 8.55 13.61
C MET A 474 -7.77 8.73 15.03
N ARG A 475 -7.14 9.88 15.32
CA ARG A 475 -6.70 10.22 16.67
C ARG A 475 -7.85 10.19 17.70
N SER A 476 -8.98 10.85 17.40
CA SER A 476 -10.13 10.85 18.30
C SER A 476 -10.75 9.45 18.48
N ALA A 477 -10.70 8.62 17.44
CA ALA A 477 -11.20 7.25 17.51
C ALA A 477 -10.30 6.36 18.38
N ILE A 478 -8.98 6.45 18.22
CA ILE A 478 -8.00 5.68 19.01
C ILE A 478 -7.99 6.12 20.48
N CYS A 479 -8.11 7.42 20.75
CA CYS A 479 -8.14 7.94 22.13
C CYS A 479 -9.49 7.69 22.85
N SER A 480 -10.46 7.10 22.19
CA SER A 480 -11.78 6.88 22.78
C SER A 480 -11.74 5.83 23.92
N PRO A 481 -12.52 6.05 25.00
CA PRO A 481 -12.58 5.11 26.11
C PRO A 481 -13.03 3.70 25.69
N GLU A 482 -13.94 3.62 24.70
CA GLU A 482 -14.45 2.36 24.17
C GLU A 482 -13.35 1.52 23.51
N PHE A 483 -12.41 2.17 22.82
CA PHE A 483 -11.27 1.49 22.20
C PHE A 483 -10.18 1.19 23.22
N GLN A 484 -9.80 2.16 24.06
CA GLN A 484 -8.71 2.02 25.04
C GLN A 484 -9.00 0.93 26.09
N ASN A 485 -10.24 0.83 26.57
CA ASN A 485 -10.64 -0.15 27.57
C ASN A 485 -11.17 -1.46 26.97
N SER A 486 -11.07 -1.62 25.65
CA SER A 486 -11.55 -2.83 24.98
C SER A 486 -10.81 -4.09 25.44
N LYS A 487 -11.57 -5.11 25.82
CA LYS A 487 -11.06 -6.46 26.16
C LYS A 487 -11.06 -7.41 24.95
N ALA A 488 -11.26 -6.87 23.75
CA ALA A 488 -11.25 -7.64 22.52
C ALA A 488 -9.84 -8.16 22.20
N GLU A 489 -9.77 -9.33 21.58
CA GLU A 489 -8.50 -9.92 21.16
C GLU A 489 -7.87 -9.10 20.01
N LEU A 490 -8.68 -8.70 19.02
CA LEU A 490 -8.25 -7.87 17.90
C LEU A 490 -9.20 -6.66 17.76
N PRO A 491 -9.08 -5.66 18.66
CA PRO A 491 -9.95 -4.49 18.64
C PRO A 491 -9.67 -3.61 17.43
N VAL A 492 -10.72 -3.26 16.71
CA VAL A 492 -10.69 -2.34 15.58
C VAL A 492 -11.69 -1.21 15.82
N VAL A 493 -11.23 0.03 15.80
CA VAL A 493 -12.10 1.21 15.76
C VAL A 493 -12.12 1.77 14.33
N ILE A 494 -13.30 1.82 13.72
CA ILE A 494 -13.36 2.15 12.28
C ILE A 494 -13.98 3.53 12.00
N GLY A 495 -14.60 4.16 12.99
CA GLY A 495 -15.23 5.46 12.82
C GLY A 495 -16.33 5.74 13.83
N ARG A 496 -17.28 6.63 13.46
CA ARG A 496 -18.40 7.02 14.30
C ARG A 496 -19.75 6.73 13.66
N THR A 497 -20.70 6.33 14.49
CA THR A 497 -22.12 6.15 14.11
C THR A 497 -22.81 7.48 13.91
N ILE A 498 -24.09 7.44 13.48
CA ILE A 498 -24.95 8.63 13.39
C ILE A 498 -25.18 9.26 14.77
N GLN A 499 -25.18 8.46 15.84
CA GLN A 499 -25.29 8.95 17.23
C GLN A 499 -24.00 9.59 17.73
N ASN A 500 -22.98 9.72 16.88
CA ASN A 500 -21.67 10.25 17.21
C ASN A 500 -20.85 9.38 18.20
N GLU A 501 -21.23 8.11 18.35
CA GLU A 501 -20.51 7.11 19.14
C GLU A 501 -19.41 6.44 18.33
N ASN A 502 -18.26 6.15 18.95
CA ASN A 502 -17.19 5.43 18.28
C ASN A 502 -17.58 3.97 18.07
N PHE A 503 -17.48 3.50 16.85
CA PHE A 503 -17.81 2.13 16.49
C PHE A 503 -16.56 1.24 16.54
N THR A 504 -16.54 0.34 17.51
CA THR A 504 -15.47 -0.63 17.72
C THR A 504 -16.00 -2.06 17.59
N PHE A 505 -15.19 -2.94 17.00
CA PHE A 505 -15.51 -4.36 16.92
C PHE A 505 -14.27 -5.22 17.11
N ASP A 506 -14.48 -6.50 17.43
CA ASP A 506 -13.44 -7.50 17.58
C ASP A 506 -13.31 -8.31 16.29
N LEU A 507 -12.17 -8.16 15.57
CA LEU A 507 -11.91 -8.90 14.33
C LEU A 507 -11.81 -10.41 14.60
N ALA A 508 -11.39 -10.83 15.80
CA ALA A 508 -11.33 -12.27 16.14
C ALA A 508 -12.73 -12.89 16.27
N LYS A 509 -13.71 -12.10 16.71
CA LYS A 509 -15.13 -12.53 16.76
C LYS A 509 -15.80 -12.49 15.41
N LEU A 510 -15.44 -11.51 14.57
CA LEU A 510 -15.85 -11.38 13.17
C LEU A 510 -14.70 -11.83 12.26
N PRO A 511 -14.53 -13.14 12.07
CA PRO A 511 -13.24 -13.71 11.67
C PRO A 511 -12.74 -13.27 10.30
N HIS A 512 -13.66 -12.92 9.40
CA HIS A 512 -13.34 -12.54 8.04
C HIS A 512 -14.23 -11.37 7.64
N LEU A 513 -13.60 -10.37 7.01
CA LEU A 513 -14.21 -9.10 6.64
C LEU A 513 -14.12 -8.88 5.13
N LEU A 514 -15.26 -8.63 4.50
CA LEU A 514 -15.32 -8.19 3.11
C LEU A 514 -15.47 -6.66 3.08
N VAL A 515 -14.60 -5.98 2.34
CA VAL A 515 -14.63 -4.51 2.17
C VAL A 515 -14.80 -4.18 0.70
N ALA A 516 -15.88 -3.49 0.34
CA ALA A 516 -16.09 -3.13 -1.05
C ALA A 516 -16.60 -1.69 -1.21
N GLY A 517 -16.32 -1.08 -2.36
CA GLY A 517 -16.75 0.28 -2.68
C GLY A 517 -16.09 0.82 -3.93
N ALA A 518 -16.68 1.85 -4.55
CA ALA A 518 -16.11 2.46 -5.75
C ALA A 518 -14.80 3.21 -5.44
N THR A 519 -13.99 3.40 -6.47
CA THR A 519 -12.71 4.13 -6.37
C THR A 519 -12.88 5.52 -5.76
N GLY A 520 -12.01 5.89 -4.82
CA GLY A 520 -12.02 7.20 -4.17
C GLY A 520 -13.14 7.39 -3.14
N GLN A 521 -13.90 6.36 -2.77
CA GLN A 521 -15.00 6.46 -1.80
C GLN A 521 -14.60 6.16 -0.34
N GLY A 522 -13.34 5.80 -0.08
CA GLY A 522 -12.79 5.62 1.27
C GLY A 522 -12.29 4.22 1.61
N LYS A 523 -12.28 3.26 0.64
CA LYS A 523 -11.83 1.88 0.85
C LYS A 523 -10.41 1.82 1.46
N SER A 524 -9.44 2.50 0.84
CA SER A 524 -8.05 2.52 1.29
C SER A 524 -7.88 3.17 2.66
N VAL A 525 -8.63 4.26 2.92
CA VAL A 525 -8.67 4.90 4.24
C VAL A 525 -9.23 3.94 5.30
N GLY A 526 -10.28 3.18 4.96
CA GLY A 526 -10.86 2.16 5.85
C GLY A 526 -9.88 1.02 6.14
N LEU A 527 -9.14 0.54 5.16
CA LEU A 527 -8.10 -0.48 5.36
C LEU A 527 -6.98 0.06 6.26
N ASN A 528 -6.51 1.28 6.01
CA ASN A 528 -5.51 1.93 6.84
C ASN A 528 -6.00 2.16 8.28
N ALA A 529 -7.28 2.52 8.47
CA ALA A 529 -7.88 2.65 9.81
C ALA A 529 -7.90 1.31 10.57
N ILE A 530 -8.18 0.20 9.88
CA ILE A 530 -8.12 -1.15 10.48
C ILE A 530 -6.70 -1.51 10.88
N ILE A 531 -5.72 -1.34 9.97
CA ILE A 531 -4.32 -1.64 10.24
C ILE A 531 -3.80 -0.76 11.39
N ALA A 532 -4.07 0.55 11.36
CA ALA A 532 -3.66 1.47 12.41
C ALA A 532 -4.27 1.07 13.77
N SER A 533 -5.56 0.73 13.84
CA SER A 533 -6.18 0.26 15.08
C SER A 533 -5.41 -0.92 15.69
N LEU A 534 -5.04 -1.90 14.87
CA LEU A 534 -4.32 -3.08 15.32
C LEU A 534 -2.88 -2.75 15.74
N LEU A 535 -2.18 -1.88 15.00
CA LEU A 535 -0.82 -1.43 15.34
C LEU A 535 -0.76 -0.64 16.66
N TYR A 536 -1.80 0.13 16.99
CA TYR A 536 -1.88 0.87 18.25
C TYR A 536 -2.19 -0.01 19.46
N ARG A 537 -2.66 -1.23 19.26
CA ARG A 537 -3.18 -2.07 20.34
C ARG A 537 -2.42 -3.36 20.58
N LYS A 538 -1.73 -3.88 19.56
CA LYS A 538 -1.07 -5.18 19.61
C LYS A 538 0.44 -5.05 19.51
N HIS A 539 1.11 -5.90 20.30
CA HIS A 539 2.57 -6.06 20.24
C HIS A 539 2.96 -6.90 19.01
N PRO A 540 4.15 -6.68 18.39
CA PRO A 540 4.64 -7.49 17.29
C PRO A 540 4.70 -9.00 17.57
N ALA A 541 4.91 -9.40 18.82
CA ALA A 541 4.88 -10.81 19.22
C ALA A 541 3.49 -11.45 19.16
N GLU A 542 2.42 -10.64 19.26
CA GLU A 542 1.04 -11.12 19.29
C GLU A 542 0.33 -11.08 17.94
N LEU A 543 0.82 -10.27 16.99
CA LEU A 543 0.15 -10.01 15.72
C LEU A 543 1.13 -9.97 14.55
N LYS A 544 0.75 -10.62 13.45
CA LYS A 544 1.44 -10.55 12.17
C LYS A 544 0.48 -10.23 11.03
N PHE A 545 0.97 -9.51 10.02
CA PHE A 545 0.23 -9.19 8.80
C PHE A 545 0.82 -9.91 7.59
N VAL A 546 -0.07 -10.36 6.70
CA VAL A 546 0.26 -10.75 5.33
C VAL A 546 -0.47 -9.78 4.41
N LEU A 547 0.29 -8.94 3.70
CA LEU A 547 -0.25 -7.90 2.84
C LEU A 547 -0.10 -8.30 1.37
N ILE A 548 -1.22 -8.29 0.66
CA ILE A 548 -1.28 -8.65 -0.77
C ILE A 548 -1.82 -7.43 -1.53
N ASP A 549 -0.95 -6.81 -2.34
CA ASP A 549 -1.25 -5.60 -3.12
C ASP A 549 -0.80 -5.77 -4.58
N PRO A 550 -1.64 -6.31 -5.45
CA PRO A 550 -1.29 -6.54 -6.85
C PRO A 550 -1.06 -5.24 -7.65
N LYS A 551 -1.40 -4.08 -7.09
CA LYS A 551 -1.22 -2.77 -7.73
C LYS A 551 0.01 -2.01 -7.25
N MET A 552 0.65 -2.43 -6.18
CA MET A 552 1.79 -1.76 -5.54
C MET A 552 1.51 -0.30 -5.11
N VAL A 553 0.27 0.03 -4.71
CA VAL A 553 -0.13 1.41 -4.43
C VAL A 553 -0.44 1.63 -2.95
N GLU A 554 -1.25 0.74 -2.35
CA GLU A 554 -1.84 1.00 -1.04
C GLU A 554 -0.93 0.57 0.11
N PHE A 555 -0.21 -0.55 -0.02
CA PHE A 555 0.55 -1.13 1.09
C PHE A 555 2.06 -0.93 1.01
N SER A 556 2.59 -0.29 -0.03
CA SER A 556 4.04 -0.08 -0.19
C SER A 556 4.71 0.60 1.01
N LEU A 557 3.98 1.45 1.73
CA LEU A 557 4.46 2.15 2.93
C LEU A 557 4.77 1.19 4.09
N TYR A 558 3.99 0.11 4.21
CA TYR A 558 4.11 -0.86 5.30
C TYR A 558 5.33 -1.78 5.20
N ASN A 559 6.09 -1.75 4.10
CA ASN A 559 7.28 -2.59 3.94
C ASN A 559 8.33 -2.38 5.06
N ARG A 560 8.35 -1.20 5.69
CA ARG A 560 9.22 -0.91 6.84
C ARG A 560 8.86 -1.68 8.11
N LEU A 561 7.67 -2.30 8.16
CA LEU A 561 7.24 -3.14 9.27
C LEU A 561 7.70 -4.59 9.14
N GLU A 562 8.54 -4.92 8.15
CA GLU A 562 8.96 -6.29 7.85
C GLU A 562 9.49 -7.01 9.09
N GLN A 563 10.39 -6.37 9.83
CA GLN A 563 11.01 -6.96 11.01
C GLN A 563 10.14 -6.95 12.28
N HIS A 564 8.94 -6.36 12.23
CA HIS A 564 8.05 -6.26 13.39
C HIS A 564 6.75 -7.04 13.17
N PHE A 565 5.98 -6.64 12.18
CA PHE A 565 4.61 -7.11 12.01
C PHE A 565 4.36 -7.94 10.75
N LEU A 566 5.30 -8.00 9.77
CA LEU A 566 5.00 -8.73 8.55
C LEU A 566 5.39 -10.20 8.62
N ALA A 567 4.64 -11.01 7.87
CA ALA A 567 4.90 -12.43 7.67
C ALA A 567 5.06 -12.71 6.16
N LYS A 568 6.07 -13.51 5.81
CA LYS A 568 6.37 -13.92 4.44
C LYS A 568 6.85 -15.37 4.37
N MET A 569 6.87 -15.97 3.20
CA MET A 569 7.58 -17.25 2.97
C MET A 569 9.08 -17.00 2.96
N GLU A 570 9.87 -17.97 3.40
CA GLU A 570 11.34 -17.85 3.42
C GLU A 570 11.92 -17.66 2.01
N SER A 571 11.26 -18.26 1.01
CA SER A 571 11.63 -18.16 -0.41
C SER A 571 11.33 -16.80 -1.07
N GLU A 572 10.67 -15.86 -0.36
CA GLU A 572 10.28 -14.56 -0.91
C GLU A 572 11.18 -13.44 -0.42
N ASP A 573 11.68 -12.62 -1.35
CA ASP A 573 12.53 -11.47 -1.01
C ASP A 573 11.72 -10.31 -0.41
N GLU A 574 10.50 -10.06 -0.92
CA GLU A 574 9.64 -8.95 -0.50
C GLU A 574 8.56 -9.44 0.48
N ALA A 575 8.33 -8.67 1.55
CA ALA A 575 7.31 -9.00 2.55
C ALA A 575 5.88 -8.67 2.08
N ILE A 576 5.72 -7.74 1.14
CA ILE A 576 4.43 -7.39 0.52
C ILE A 576 4.31 -8.14 -0.80
N VAL A 577 3.27 -8.95 -0.91
CA VAL A 577 3.05 -9.79 -2.08
C VAL A 577 2.37 -9.00 -3.19
N THR A 578 3.05 -8.84 -4.31
CA THR A 578 2.59 -8.01 -5.45
C THR A 578 2.25 -8.85 -6.69
N ASP A 579 2.93 -9.98 -6.88
CA ASP A 579 2.68 -10.90 -8.00
C ASP A 579 1.48 -11.82 -7.72
N PRO A 580 0.50 -11.93 -8.64
CA PRO A 580 -0.67 -12.79 -8.46
C PRO A 580 -0.34 -14.28 -8.27
N LYS A 581 0.73 -14.80 -8.88
CA LYS A 581 1.14 -16.20 -8.69
C LYS A 581 1.75 -16.41 -7.30
N LYS A 582 2.59 -15.47 -6.86
CA LYS A 582 3.12 -15.45 -5.50
C LYS A 582 2.00 -15.34 -4.46
N ALA A 583 0.94 -14.55 -4.73
CA ALA A 583 -0.25 -14.50 -3.88
C ALA A 583 -0.93 -15.87 -3.73
N VAL A 584 -1.02 -16.68 -4.81
CA VAL A 584 -1.53 -18.06 -4.72
C VAL A 584 -0.63 -18.92 -3.81
N TYR A 585 0.69 -18.80 -3.94
CA TYR A 585 1.65 -19.57 -3.13
C TYR A 585 1.56 -19.16 -1.66
N THR A 586 1.54 -17.87 -1.36
CA THR A 586 1.40 -17.34 0.01
C THR A 586 0.08 -17.77 0.66
N LEU A 587 -1.03 -17.76 -0.07
CA LEU A 587 -2.32 -18.23 0.45
C LEU A 587 -2.34 -19.74 0.68
N ASN A 588 -1.66 -20.53 -0.14
CA ASN A 588 -1.51 -21.98 0.10
C ASN A 588 -0.56 -22.25 1.28
N SER A 589 0.52 -21.49 1.42
CA SER A 589 1.40 -21.51 2.59
C SER A 589 0.61 -21.23 3.88
N LEU A 590 -0.26 -20.23 3.87
CA LEU A 590 -1.18 -19.95 4.99
C LEU A 590 -2.16 -21.10 5.26
N CYS A 591 -2.59 -21.85 4.23
CA CYS A 591 -3.38 -23.06 4.43
C CYS A 591 -2.57 -24.16 5.15
N THR A 592 -1.27 -24.27 4.83
CA THR A 592 -0.35 -25.20 5.52
C THR A 592 -0.11 -24.75 6.97
N GLU A 593 0.14 -23.47 7.20
CA GLU A 593 0.27 -22.91 8.56
C GLU A 593 -1.01 -23.14 9.39
N MET A 594 -2.18 -22.92 8.78
CA MET A 594 -3.47 -23.20 9.41
C MET A 594 -3.57 -24.68 9.84
N GLU A 595 -3.15 -25.62 9.01
CA GLU A 595 -3.19 -27.06 9.31
C GLU A 595 -2.19 -27.43 10.41
N ASN A 596 -0.98 -26.87 10.36
CA ASN A 596 0.01 -27.04 11.42
C ASN A 596 -0.53 -26.55 12.76
N ARG A 597 -1.15 -25.36 12.79
CA ARG A 597 -1.76 -24.80 14.01
C ARG A 597 -2.94 -25.64 14.53
N LEU A 598 -3.78 -26.18 13.63
CA LEU A 598 -4.86 -27.08 14.02
C LEU A 598 -4.32 -28.36 14.66
N GLU A 599 -3.23 -28.93 14.15
CA GLU A 599 -2.60 -30.11 14.74
C GLU A 599 -1.98 -29.81 16.11
N LEU A 600 -1.29 -28.65 16.26
CA LEU A 600 -0.78 -28.18 17.56
C LEU A 600 -1.91 -27.96 18.58
N CYS A 601 -3.03 -27.35 18.17
CA CYS A 601 -4.20 -27.20 19.05
C CYS A 601 -4.78 -28.54 19.46
N LYS A 602 -4.85 -29.52 18.54
CA LYS A 602 -5.32 -30.86 18.81
C LYS A 602 -4.41 -31.60 19.80
N GLN A 603 -3.09 -31.53 19.61
CA GLN A 603 -2.10 -32.12 20.52
C GLN A 603 -2.19 -31.50 21.94
N ALA A 604 -2.38 -30.19 22.02
CA ALA A 604 -2.58 -29.44 23.26
C ALA A 604 -3.97 -29.69 23.90
N GLY A 605 -4.91 -30.35 23.22
CA GLY A 605 -6.30 -30.45 23.66
C GLY A 605 -7.01 -29.11 23.80
N ALA A 606 -6.61 -28.10 22.97
CA ALA A 606 -7.18 -26.76 22.95
C ALA A 606 -8.20 -26.58 21.82
N LYS A 607 -9.31 -25.90 22.11
CA LYS A 607 -10.39 -25.65 21.12
C LYS A 607 -10.09 -24.51 20.16
N ASN A 608 -9.28 -23.57 20.59
CA ASN A 608 -8.93 -22.38 19.83
C ASN A 608 -7.56 -21.83 20.25
N ILE A 609 -7.08 -20.82 19.53
CA ILE A 609 -5.79 -20.17 19.75
C ILE A 609 -5.69 -19.52 21.15
N VAL A 610 -6.77 -18.98 21.69
CA VAL A 610 -6.78 -18.33 23.01
C VAL A 610 -6.48 -19.36 24.10
N GLU A 611 -7.19 -20.48 24.09
CA GLU A 611 -6.97 -21.58 25.04
C GLU A 611 -5.58 -22.23 24.84
N TYR A 612 -5.12 -22.32 23.59
CA TYR A 612 -3.78 -22.84 23.30
C TYR A 612 -2.69 -21.92 23.84
N ASN A 613 -2.75 -20.62 23.55
CA ASN A 613 -1.78 -19.64 24.02
C ASN A 613 -1.81 -19.49 25.55
N ASP A 614 -3.00 -19.57 26.16
CA ASP A 614 -3.12 -19.58 27.64
C ASP A 614 -2.34 -20.76 28.25
N LYS A 615 -2.52 -21.98 27.71
CA LYS A 615 -1.75 -23.16 28.16
C LYS A 615 -0.25 -22.99 27.93
N PHE A 616 0.16 -22.37 26.81
CA PHE A 616 1.56 -22.14 26.52
C PHE A 616 2.18 -21.09 27.45
N VAL A 617 1.51 -19.98 27.69
CA VAL A 617 1.92 -18.92 28.62
C VAL A 617 2.11 -19.49 30.03
N HIS A 618 1.21 -20.34 30.50
CA HIS A 618 1.32 -21.02 31.80
C HIS A 618 2.27 -22.23 31.79
N ARG A 619 3.12 -22.39 30.73
CA ARG A 619 4.13 -23.43 30.58
C ARG A 619 3.59 -24.88 30.71
N ARG A 620 2.33 -25.08 30.32
CA ARG A 620 1.68 -26.43 30.30
C ARG A 620 1.93 -27.19 29.01
N LEU A 621 2.63 -26.60 28.03
CA LEU A 621 2.97 -27.20 26.74
C LEU A 621 4.49 -27.25 26.61
N ASN A 622 5.02 -28.44 26.23
CA ASN A 622 6.46 -28.61 26.04
C ASN A 622 6.93 -28.09 24.67
N PRO A 623 7.84 -27.09 24.61
CA PRO A 623 8.43 -26.62 23.36
C PRO A 623 9.17 -27.69 22.53
N GLU A 624 9.74 -28.72 23.16
CA GLU A 624 10.42 -29.81 22.47
C GLU A 624 9.47 -30.62 21.56
N ASN A 625 8.17 -30.61 21.87
CA ASN A 625 7.12 -31.22 21.05
C ASN A 625 6.65 -30.27 19.91
N GLY A 626 7.39 -29.20 19.65
CA GLY A 626 7.08 -28.21 18.61
C GLY A 626 6.05 -27.16 19.01
N HIS A 627 5.63 -27.14 20.31
CA HIS A 627 4.73 -26.10 20.80
C HIS A 627 5.45 -24.76 20.87
N ARG A 628 4.76 -23.71 20.44
CA ARG A 628 5.24 -22.33 20.45
C ARG A 628 4.07 -21.38 20.69
N PHE A 629 4.36 -20.15 21.09
CA PHE A 629 3.34 -19.10 21.10
C PHE A 629 2.87 -18.82 19.67
N LEU A 630 1.58 -18.73 19.45
CA LEU A 630 0.96 -18.53 18.16
C LEU A 630 0.43 -17.10 18.04
N PRO A 631 1.11 -16.19 17.29
CA PRO A 631 0.57 -14.86 17.03
C PRO A 631 -0.68 -14.93 16.16
N TYR A 632 -1.57 -13.96 16.29
CA TYR A 632 -2.63 -13.77 15.31
C TYR A 632 -2.04 -13.38 13.96
N VAL A 633 -2.65 -13.86 12.87
CA VAL A 633 -2.25 -13.51 11.51
C VAL A 633 -3.44 -12.85 10.81
N VAL A 634 -3.26 -11.59 10.38
CA VAL A 634 -4.27 -10.85 9.62
C VAL A 634 -3.81 -10.72 8.18
N VAL A 635 -4.52 -11.38 7.28
CA VAL A 635 -4.26 -11.36 5.83
C VAL A 635 -5.12 -10.29 5.20
N ILE A 636 -4.51 -9.32 4.50
CA ILE A 636 -5.24 -8.22 3.86
C ILE A 636 -4.96 -8.23 2.37
N ILE A 637 -6.03 -8.33 1.58
CA ILE A 637 -5.98 -8.28 0.11
C ILE A 637 -6.63 -6.98 -0.33
N ASP A 638 -5.85 -6.07 -0.96
CA ASP A 638 -6.37 -4.76 -1.40
C ASP A 638 -7.36 -4.86 -2.55
N GLU A 639 -7.06 -5.65 -3.58
CA GLU A 639 -7.93 -5.78 -4.74
C GLU A 639 -8.10 -7.24 -5.18
N PHE A 640 -9.11 -7.89 -4.63
CA PHE A 640 -9.38 -9.29 -4.89
C PHE A 640 -9.86 -9.56 -6.32
N ALA A 641 -10.53 -8.59 -6.93
CA ALA A 641 -10.99 -8.73 -8.31
C ALA A 641 -9.82 -8.91 -9.28
N ASP A 642 -8.73 -8.16 -9.10
CA ASP A 642 -7.57 -8.25 -9.98
C ASP A 642 -6.85 -9.60 -9.81
N LEU A 643 -6.80 -10.14 -8.58
CA LEU A 643 -6.26 -11.48 -8.33
C LEU A 643 -7.11 -12.58 -9.00
N ILE A 644 -8.44 -12.54 -8.86
CA ILE A 644 -9.33 -13.55 -9.48
C ILE A 644 -9.26 -13.51 -11.00
N MET A 645 -9.13 -12.31 -11.59
CA MET A 645 -9.04 -12.16 -13.05
C MET A 645 -7.73 -12.70 -13.61
N THR A 646 -6.63 -12.57 -12.85
CA THR A 646 -5.28 -12.97 -13.28
C THR A 646 -4.95 -14.41 -12.88
N ALA A 647 -5.32 -14.81 -11.67
CA ALA A 647 -5.02 -16.11 -11.07
C ALA A 647 -6.28 -16.67 -10.37
N LYS A 648 -7.17 -17.29 -11.15
CA LYS A 648 -8.45 -17.81 -10.63
C LYS A 648 -8.30 -18.84 -9.50
N GLU A 649 -7.14 -19.46 -9.41
CA GLU A 649 -6.79 -20.44 -8.38
C GLU A 649 -6.76 -19.83 -6.97
N VAL A 650 -6.63 -18.50 -6.81
CA VAL A 650 -6.71 -17.77 -5.54
C VAL A 650 -8.00 -18.03 -4.77
N GLU A 651 -9.12 -18.28 -5.46
CA GLU A 651 -10.42 -18.49 -4.80
C GLU A 651 -10.40 -19.69 -3.85
N LYS A 652 -9.73 -20.80 -4.24
CA LYS A 652 -9.71 -22.04 -3.43
C LYS A 652 -9.04 -21.88 -2.07
N PRO A 653 -7.78 -21.38 -1.97
CA PRO A 653 -7.14 -21.17 -0.67
C PRO A 653 -7.85 -20.12 0.18
N VAL A 654 -8.38 -19.04 -0.41
CA VAL A 654 -9.19 -18.04 0.32
C VAL A 654 -10.42 -18.68 0.95
N MET A 655 -11.14 -19.50 0.19
CA MET A 655 -12.31 -20.23 0.71
C MET A 655 -11.94 -21.22 1.80
N ARG A 656 -10.82 -21.96 1.66
CA ARG A 656 -10.35 -22.93 2.67
C ARG A 656 -9.96 -22.22 3.98
N LEU A 657 -9.25 -21.12 3.90
CA LEU A 657 -8.91 -20.29 5.05
C LEU A 657 -10.18 -19.73 5.70
N ALA A 658 -11.09 -19.13 4.92
CA ALA A 658 -12.32 -18.54 5.45
C ALA A 658 -13.22 -19.56 6.18
N GLN A 659 -13.14 -20.87 5.84
CA GLN A 659 -13.91 -21.91 6.48
C GLN A 659 -13.31 -22.45 7.79
N LYS A 660 -11.97 -22.45 7.95
CA LYS A 660 -11.32 -23.20 9.02
C LYS A 660 -10.35 -22.35 9.88
N ALA A 661 -9.86 -21.22 9.37
CA ALA A 661 -8.74 -20.53 9.98
C ALA A 661 -9.09 -19.73 11.25
N ARG A 662 -10.38 -19.46 11.50
CA ARG A 662 -10.85 -18.71 12.68
C ARG A 662 -10.33 -19.28 14.00
N ALA A 663 -10.43 -20.60 14.17
CA ALA A 663 -10.06 -21.24 15.43
C ALA A 663 -8.57 -21.12 15.75
N VAL A 664 -7.72 -20.94 14.73
CA VAL A 664 -6.26 -20.87 14.85
C VAL A 664 -5.71 -19.46 14.67
N GLY A 665 -6.57 -18.44 14.77
CA GLY A 665 -6.18 -17.03 14.79
C GLY A 665 -5.66 -16.48 13.46
N ILE A 666 -6.13 -17.03 12.32
CA ILE A 666 -5.84 -16.47 11.00
C ILE A 666 -7.12 -15.83 10.45
N HIS A 667 -7.05 -14.52 10.17
CA HIS A 667 -8.20 -13.70 9.78
C HIS A 667 -7.96 -13.07 8.41
N LEU A 668 -8.99 -13.02 7.57
CA LEU A 668 -8.91 -12.47 6.22
C LEU A 668 -9.71 -11.19 6.12
N ILE A 669 -9.10 -10.16 5.54
CA ILE A 669 -9.75 -8.94 5.09
C ILE A 669 -9.60 -8.89 3.57
N VAL A 670 -10.71 -9.11 2.87
CA VAL A 670 -10.72 -9.13 1.40
C VAL A 670 -11.38 -7.86 0.91
N ALA A 671 -10.62 -7.04 0.17
CA ALA A 671 -11.15 -5.78 -0.35
C ALA A 671 -11.26 -5.81 -1.89
N THR A 672 -12.22 -5.04 -2.43
CA THR A 672 -12.38 -4.85 -3.87
C THR A 672 -13.05 -3.53 -4.22
N GLN A 673 -12.62 -2.92 -5.33
CA GLN A 673 -13.27 -1.76 -5.93
C GLN A 673 -14.31 -2.17 -7.00
N ARG A 674 -14.36 -3.47 -7.35
CA ARG A 674 -15.25 -4.04 -8.35
C ARG A 674 -16.20 -5.06 -7.70
N PRO A 675 -17.34 -4.61 -7.16
CA PRO A 675 -18.32 -5.49 -6.50
C PRO A 675 -19.16 -6.27 -7.51
N ASP A 676 -18.51 -7.06 -8.35
CA ASP A 676 -19.17 -7.94 -9.33
C ASP A 676 -19.54 -9.29 -8.68
N VAL A 677 -20.64 -9.90 -9.10
CA VAL A 677 -21.09 -11.24 -8.68
C VAL A 677 -20.05 -12.32 -8.98
N LYS A 678 -19.21 -12.12 -10.02
CA LYS A 678 -18.10 -13.03 -10.34
C LYS A 678 -16.95 -12.97 -9.32
N VAL A 679 -16.81 -11.85 -8.62
CA VAL A 679 -15.80 -11.60 -7.59
C VAL A 679 -16.37 -11.94 -6.20
N ILE A 680 -17.54 -11.39 -5.88
CA ILE A 680 -18.24 -11.61 -4.62
C ILE A 680 -19.27 -12.74 -4.83
N THR A 681 -18.77 -13.97 -4.92
CA THR A 681 -19.59 -15.15 -5.14
C THR A 681 -20.44 -15.49 -3.90
N GLY A 682 -21.48 -16.32 -4.08
CA GLY A 682 -22.28 -16.83 -2.96
C GLY A 682 -21.44 -17.56 -1.91
N GLY A 683 -20.38 -18.26 -2.34
CA GLY A 683 -19.42 -18.92 -1.46
C GLY A 683 -18.63 -17.93 -0.60
N ILE A 684 -18.13 -16.86 -1.19
CA ILE A 684 -17.45 -15.76 -0.46
C ILE A 684 -18.41 -15.17 0.59
N LYS A 685 -19.63 -14.80 0.17
CA LYS A 685 -20.62 -14.20 1.10
C LYS A 685 -21.00 -15.11 2.28
N ALA A 686 -21.05 -16.41 2.08
CA ALA A 686 -21.36 -17.37 3.14
C ALA A 686 -20.26 -17.47 4.22
N ASN A 687 -19.00 -17.22 3.84
CA ASN A 687 -17.85 -17.33 4.74
C ASN A 687 -17.32 -15.97 5.26
N PHE A 688 -17.83 -14.85 4.71
CA PHE A 688 -17.53 -13.50 5.16
C PHE A 688 -18.79 -12.87 5.77
N PRO A 689 -19.07 -13.12 7.06
CA PRO A 689 -20.30 -12.64 7.70
C PRO A 689 -20.27 -11.13 7.97
N ALA A 690 -19.07 -10.56 8.21
CA ALA A 690 -18.89 -9.12 8.36
C ALA A 690 -18.56 -8.48 7.01
N ARG A 691 -19.28 -7.41 6.68
CA ARG A 691 -19.11 -6.73 5.38
C ARG A 691 -19.20 -5.23 5.55
N ILE A 692 -18.31 -4.53 4.86
CA ILE A 692 -18.28 -3.07 4.77
C ILE A 692 -18.55 -2.68 3.33
N ALA A 693 -19.59 -1.88 3.12
CA ALA A 693 -19.90 -1.27 1.84
C ALA A 693 -19.68 0.23 1.92
N PHE A 694 -18.60 0.72 1.31
CA PHE A 694 -18.49 2.14 0.98
C PHE A 694 -19.41 2.49 -0.18
N ARG A 695 -19.52 3.78 -0.51
CA ARG A 695 -20.39 4.21 -1.60
C ARG A 695 -20.10 3.46 -2.88
N VAL A 696 -21.15 2.98 -3.53
CA VAL A 696 -21.16 2.40 -4.88
C VAL A 696 -22.07 3.20 -5.78
N MET A 697 -21.94 3.01 -7.10
CA MET A 697 -22.71 3.79 -8.06
C MET A 697 -24.10 3.18 -8.32
N GLN A 698 -24.20 1.85 -8.30
CA GLN A 698 -25.41 1.12 -8.63
C GLN A 698 -26.02 0.43 -7.41
N MET A 699 -27.34 0.33 -7.39
CA MET A 699 -28.08 -0.44 -6.37
C MET A 699 -27.73 -1.94 -6.45
N THR A 700 -27.46 -2.46 -7.64
CA THR A 700 -27.03 -3.85 -7.87
C THR A 700 -25.75 -4.16 -7.13
N ASP A 701 -24.78 -3.23 -7.12
CA ASP A 701 -23.50 -3.37 -6.42
C ASP A 701 -23.71 -3.43 -4.91
N SER A 702 -24.61 -2.57 -4.38
CA SER A 702 -25.01 -2.60 -2.97
C SER A 702 -25.55 -3.98 -2.58
N ARG A 703 -26.47 -4.53 -3.39
CA ARG A 703 -27.01 -5.88 -3.16
C ARG A 703 -25.97 -6.97 -3.31
N THR A 704 -25.00 -6.79 -4.17
CA THR A 704 -23.89 -7.75 -4.30
C THR A 704 -23.05 -7.79 -3.04
N ILE A 705 -22.78 -6.66 -2.38
CA ILE A 705 -21.96 -6.57 -1.17
C ILE A 705 -22.75 -6.97 0.08
N ILE A 706 -23.85 -6.27 0.37
CA ILE A 706 -24.57 -6.35 1.65
C ILE A 706 -25.96 -6.97 1.54
N ASP A 707 -26.30 -7.61 0.42
CA ASP A 707 -27.59 -8.27 0.12
C ASP A 707 -28.81 -7.33 0.09
N GLN A 708 -28.62 -6.02 0.31
CA GLN A 708 -29.70 -5.02 0.34
C GLN A 708 -29.25 -3.69 -0.29
N PRO A 709 -30.20 -2.81 -0.69
CA PRO A 709 -29.88 -1.49 -1.20
C PRO A 709 -29.38 -0.58 -0.06
N GLY A 710 -28.77 0.56 -0.41
CA GLY A 710 -28.40 1.60 0.55
C GLY A 710 -26.97 2.11 0.36
N ALA A 711 -26.00 1.27 -0.04
CA ALA A 711 -24.64 1.74 -0.29
C ALA A 711 -24.55 2.70 -1.49
N ASN A 712 -25.48 2.65 -2.43
CA ASN A 712 -25.59 3.59 -3.54
C ASN A 712 -26.12 4.99 -3.11
N ARG A 713 -26.73 5.10 -1.92
CA ARG A 713 -27.26 6.34 -1.33
C ARG A 713 -26.29 7.01 -0.36
N LEU A 714 -25.10 6.42 -0.14
CA LEU A 714 -24.07 7.00 0.71
C LEU A 714 -23.46 8.27 0.09
N ILE A 715 -22.89 9.13 0.94
CA ILE A 715 -22.31 10.40 0.51
C ILE A 715 -20.95 10.18 -0.15
N GLY A 716 -20.21 9.11 0.24
CA GLY A 716 -18.81 8.87 -0.09
C GLY A 716 -17.86 9.50 0.92
N ARG A 717 -16.56 9.57 0.59
CA ARG A 717 -15.52 10.10 1.47
C ARG A 717 -15.46 9.41 2.84
N GLY A 718 -15.56 8.09 2.84
CA GLY A 718 -15.51 7.29 4.06
C GLY A 718 -16.87 7.00 4.70
N ASP A 719 -17.96 7.48 4.13
CA ASP A 719 -19.32 7.10 4.55
C ASP A 719 -19.59 5.66 4.10
N MET A 720 -19.97 4.78 5.02
CA MET A 720 -20.07 3.33 4.78
C MET A 720 -21.22 2.70 5.54
N LEU A 721 -21.61 1.50 5.09
CA LEU A 721 -22.53 0.60 5.79
C LEU A 721 -21.75 -0.62 6.29
N PHE A 722 -21.85 -0.89 7.57
CA PHE A 722 -21.29 -2.06 8.22
C PHE A 722 -22.40 -3.08 8.49
N LEU A 723 -22.26 -4.28 7.93
CA LEU A 723 -23.17 -5.41 8.13
C LEU A 723 -22.47 -6.52 8.92
N SER A 724 -23.10 -6.96 10.01
CA SER A 724 -22.65 -8.12 10.80
C SER A 724 -23.85 -8.90 11.35
N GLY A 725 -24.44 -9.74 10.53
CA GLY A 725 -25.51 -10.67 10.93
C GLY A 725 -26.88 -10.06 11.21
N GLY A 726 -27.06 -8.74 10.97
CA GLY A 726 -28.32 -8.04 11.21
C GLY A 726 -28.57 -6.97 10.16
N GLU A 727 -29.18 -5.85 10.56
CA GLU A 727 -29.29 -4.68 9.69
C GLU A 727 -27.99 -3.88 9.63
N PRO A 728 -27.69 -3.24 8.47
CA PRO A 728 -26.46 -2.49 8.30
C PRO A 728 -26.47 -1.20 9.11
N THR A 729 -25.43 -1.00 9.88
CA THR A 729 -25.19 0.24 10.62
C THR A 729 -24.42 1.22 9.73
N ARG A 730 -24.88 2.48 9.65
CA ARG A 730 -24.17 3.54 8.94
C ARG A 730 -23.10 4.14 9.83
N ILE A 731 -21.88 4.25 9.28
CA ILE A 731 -20.69 4.70 10.00
C ILE A 731 -19.93 5.67 9.10
N GLN A 732 -19.48 6.79 9.67
CA GLN A 732 -18.49 7.63 9.03
C GLN A 732 -17.11 7.12 9.43
N CYS A 733 -16.34 6.63 8.45
CA CYS A 733 -14.99 6.11 8.65
C CYS A 733 -14.08 7.16 9.29
N ALA A 734 -13.27 6.72 10.22
CA ALA A 734 -12.19 7.53 10.76
C ALA A 734 -11.17 7.85 9.65
N PHE A 735 -10.86 9.12 9.51
CA PHE A 735 -9.92 9.59 8.50
C PHE A 735 -8.49 9.49 9.02
N ILE A 736 -7.67 8.81 8.25
CA ILE A 736 -6.23 8.74 8.41
C ILE A 736 -5.58 9.06 7.06
N ASP A 737 -4.67 10.02 7.04
CA ASP A 737 -3.97 10.45 5.83
C ASP A 737 -2.66 9.67 5.65
N THR A 738 -2.18 9.59 4.40
CA THR A 738 -0.92 8.91 4.06
C THR A 738 0.27 9.37 4.92
N PRO A 739 0.49 10.68 5.16
CA PRO A 739 1.56 11.13 6.06
C PRO A 739 1.40 10.69 7.52
N GLU A 740 0.16 10.41 7.99
CA GLU A 740 -0.08 9.85 9.33
C GLU A 740 0.36 8.39 9.38
N VAL A 741 0.02 7.62 8.36
CA VAL A 741 0.47 6.23 8.20
C VAL A 741 2.00 6.17 8.12
N GLU A 742 2.63 7.06 7.33
CA GLU A 742 4.09 7.15 7.23
C GLU A 742 4.76 7.36 8.60
N ARG A 743 4.23 8.28 9.43
CA ARG A 743 4.76 8.54 10.78
C ARG A 743 4.63 7.32 11.71
N ILE A 744 3.49 6.61 11.65
CA ILE A 744 3.28 5.39 12.44
C ILE A 744 4.28 4.32 12.03
N VAL A 745 4.39 4.07 10.73
CA VAL A 745 5.28 3.05 10.17
C VAL A 745 6.76 3.41 10.41
N GLU A 746 7.13 4.68 10.32
CA GLU A 746 8.47 5.15 10.63
C GLU A 746 8.80 5.01 12.12
N HIS A 747 7.85 5.33 13.01
CA HIS A 747 8.02 5.16 14.46
C HIS A 747 8.28 3.69 14.82
N ILE A 748 7.52 2.76 14.24
CA ILE A 748 7.70 1.33 14.50
C ILE A 748 8.99 0.83 13.86
N GLY A 749 9.20 1.11 12.57
CA GLY A 749 10.33 0.61 11.78
C GLY A 749 11.70 1.17 12.19
N SER A 750 11.74 2.27 12.98
CA SER A 750 12.98 2.81 13.53
C SER A 750 13.44 2.11 14.80
N GLN A 751 12.61 1.26 15.41
CA GLN A 751 12.92 0.52 16.62
C GLN A 751 13.63 -0.81 16.28
N GLN A 752 14.21 -1.43 17.30
CA GLN A 752 14.78 -2.77 17.16
C GLN A 752 13.65 -3.78 16.98
N GLY A 753 13.70 -4.54 15.90
CA GLY A 753 12.74 -5.60 15.56
C GLY A 753 13.37 -6.99 15.63
N TYR A 754 12.65 -7.98 15.10
CA TYR A 754 13.17 -9.33 14.87
C TYR A 754 14.25 -9.29 13.78
N THR A 755 15.06 -10.34 13.68
CA THR A 755 16.12 -10.47 12.66
C THR A 755 15.54 -10.59 11.23
N SER A 756 14.34 -11.13 11.09
CA SER A 756 13.62 -11.32 9.84
C SER A 756 12.11 -11.18 10.04
N ALA A 757 11.36 -11.10 8.96
CA ALA A 757 9.90 -11.25 9.00
C ALA A 757 9.50 -12.61 9.60
N TYR A 758 8.25 -12.72 10.06
CA TYR A 758 7.71 -14.00 10.53
C TYR A 758 7.62 -15.00 9.36
N ASN A 759 8.33 -16.14 9.50
CA ASN A 759 8.41 -17.13 8.44
C ASN A 759 7.13 -17.98 8.37
N LEU A 760 6.50 -17.97 7.19
CA LEU A 760 5.44 -18.88 6.81
C LEU A 760 6.05 -20.14 6.19
N PRO A 761 5.40 -21.32 6.30
CA PRO A 761 5.86 -22.54 5.64
C PRO A 761 6.01 -22.36 4.13
N ASP A 762 7.09 -22.84 3.55
CA ASP A 762 7.24 -22.83 2.11
C ASP A 762 6.19 -23.71 1.42
N TYR A 763 5.58 -23.17 0.38
CA TYR A 763 4.64 -23.89 -0.47
C TYR A 763 5.31 -24.25 -1.80
N VAL A 764 5.62 -25.51 -1.97
CA VAL A 764 6.04 -26.05 -3.26
C VAL A 764 4.79 -26.54 -4.00
N PRO A 765 4.42 -25.95 -5.14
CA PRO A 765 3.26 -26.45 -5.90
C PRO A 765 3.52 -27.89 -6.28
N GLU A 766 2.63 -28.81 -5.88
CA GLU A 766 2.58 -30.15 -6.46
C GLU A 766 2.44 -29.96 -7.98
N SER A 767 3.52 -30.22 -8.71
CA SER A 767 3.59 -30.08 -10.17
C SER A 767 2.59 -31.02 -10.82
N GLY A 768 1.37 -30.55 -11.00
CA GLY A 768 0.28 -31.19 -11.68
C GLY A 768 -0.26 -30.30 -12.77
N GLY A 769 0.27 -30.43 -14.00
CA GLY A 769 -0.38 -30.02 -15.24
C GLY A 769 0.02 -28.64 -15.79
N ASP A 770 0.82 -28.72 -16.85
CA ASP A 770 0.84 -27.85 -18.04
C ASP A 770 1.18 -26.36 -17.85
N MET A 771 2.47 -26.07 -18.07
CA MET A 771 2.91 -24.99 -18.98
C MET A 771 4.41 -25.15 -19.24
N GLY A 772 4.75 -25.36 -20.50
CA GLY A 772 6.12 -25.29 -20.98
C GLY A 772 6.67 -23.86 -20.86
N GLY A 773 7.90 -23.74 -20.39
CA GLY A 773 8.64 -22.49 -20.28
C GLY A 773 9.95 -22.73 -19.55
N ASP A 774 10.96 -23.09 -20.33
CA ASP A 774 12.39 -23.03 -20.11
C ASP A 774 12.87 -22.12 -18.97
N MET A 775 13.53 -22.72 -17.95
CA MET A 775 14.61 -22.08 -17.18
C MET A 775 15.51 -23.15 -16.59
N GLY A 776 16.72 -23.10 -17.08
CA GLY A 776 17.82 -23.95 -16.64
C GLY A 776 18.29 -23.64 -15.22
N GLY A 777 18.69 -24.72 -14.58
CA GLY A 777 19.83 -24.92 -13.72
C GLY A 777 20.02 -24.03 -12.49
N PHE A 778 19.81 -24.63 -11.31
CA PHE A 778 20.86 -24.59 -10.29
C PHE A 778 20.65 -25.78 -9.33
N GLY A 779 21.70 -26.54 -9.15
CA GLY A 779 21.72 -27.63 -8.21
C GLY A 779 21.68 -27.14 -6.76
N SER A 780 20.95 -27.86 -5.95
CA SER A 780 21.21 -27.90 -4.52
C SER A 780 21.05 -29.35 -4.07
N GLU A 781 22.20 -29.92 -3.76
CA GLU A 781 22.32 -31.09 -2.92
C GLU A 781 21.84 -30.75 -1.52
N MET A 782 21.17 -31.67 -0.94
CA MET A 782 21.06 -32.07 0.47
C MET A 782 19.65 -32.13 0.98
N SER A 783 19.25 -33.30 1.27
CA SER A 783 18.84 -33.74 2.61
C SER A 783 17.88 -34.90 2.48
N GLY A 784 18.25 -36.03 3.06
CA GLY A 784 17.54 -37.29 3.05
C GLY A 784 16.19 -37.20 3.75
N VAL A 785 15.13 -37.18 2.94
CA VAL A 785 13.81 -37.64 3.33
C VAL A 785 13.51 -38.81 2.41
N ALA A 786 13.32 -40.01 2.98
CA ALA A 786 13.02 -41.23 2.27
C ALA A 786 11.85 -41.01 1.29
N GLN A 787 12.18 -40.99 0.01
CA GLN A 787 11.20 -40.82 -1.08
C GLN A 787 10.25 -42.01 -1.07
N LYS A 788 9.01 -41.78 -0.64
CA LYS A 788 7.96 -42.81 -0.60
C LYS A 788 7.52 -43.12 -2.04
N PHE A 789 8.04 -44.18 -2.65
CA PHE A 789 7.63 -44.65 -3.96
C PHE A 789 6.18 -45.16 -3.95
N ASP A 790 5.51 -45.09 -5.12
CA ASP A 790 4.16 -45.66 -5.25
C ASP A 790 4.20 -47.18 -5.00
N PRO A 791 3.22 -47.79 -4.29
CA PRO A 791 3.20 -49.24 -4.02
C PRO A 791 3.34 -50.14 -5.26
N LYS A 792 2.94 -49.65 -6.44
CA LYS A 792 3.06 -50.38 -7.72
C LYS A 792 4.34 -49.99 -8.51
N PHE A 793 5.22 -49.21 -7.95
CA PHE A 793 6.43 -48.71 -8.62
C PHE A 793 7.35 -49.84 -9.08
N ALA A 794 7.67 -50.78 -8.18
CA ALA A 794 8.55 -51.91 -8.50
C ALA A 794 7.93 -52.84 -9.56
N GLU A 795 6.63 -53.12 -9.47
CA GLU A 795 5.91 -53.95 -10.40
C GLU A 795 5.90 -53.35 -11.81
N ILE A 796 5.68 -52.04 -11.91
CA ILE A 796 5.67 -51.29 -13.15
C ILE A 796 7.08 -51.17 -13.74
N ALA A 797 8.11 -51.01 -12.92
CA ALA A 797 9.51 -51.02 -13.34
C ALA A 797 9.91 -52.34 -13.97
N ARG A 798 9.56 -53.48 -13.32
CA ARG A 798 9.80 -54.85 -13.88
C ARG A 798 9.07 -55.06 -15.20
N ALA A 799 7.81 -54.65 -15.29
CA ALA A 799 7.04 -54.76 -16.52
C ALA A 799 7.61 -53.87 -17.64
N ALA A 800 8.13 -52.68 -17.31
CA ALA A 800 8.78 -51.82 -18.27
C ALA A 800 10.00 -52.50 -18.91
N VAL A 801 10.90 -53.08 -18.09
CA VAL A 801 12.11 -53.75 -18.58
C VAL A 801 11.75 -55.01 -19.39
N THR A 802 10.76 -55.78 -18.94
CA THR A 802 10.32 -56.99 -19.65
C THR A 802 9.70 -56.68 -21.03
N ASN A 803 8.95 -55.61 -21.14
CA ASN A 803 8.28 -55.21 -22.39
C ASN A 803 9.16 -54.35 -23.32
N GLY A 804 10.31 -53.84 -22.82
CA GLY A 804 11.24 -52.99 -23.59
C GLY A 804 10.71 -51.61 -23.98
N VAL A 805 9.49 -51.29 -23.66
CA VAL A 805 8.85 -50.01 -23.89
C VAL A 805 7.83 -49.69 -22.78
N ILE A 806 7.75 -48.38 -22.41
CA ILE A 806 6.75 -47.94 -21.45
C ILE A 806 6.14 -46.60 -21.84
N SER A 807 4.84 -46.44 -21.62
CA SER A 807 4.10 -45.21 -21.78
C SER A 807 3.07 -45.06 -20.68
N THR A 808 2.66 -43.80 -20.41
CA THR A 808 1.65 -43.51 -19.39
C THR A 808 0.34 -44.21 -19.67
N SER A 809 -0.06 -44.32 -20.95
CA SER A 809 -1.29 -45.05 -21.36
C SER A 809 -1.15 -46.55 -21.20
N MET A 810 0.04 -47.11 -21.29
CA MET A 810 0.31 -48.54 -21.04
C MET A 810 0.21 -48.85 -19.53
N ILE A 811 0.81 -47.99 -18.68
CA ILE A 811 0.67 -48.13 -17.21
C ILE A 811 -0.79 -48.07 -16.81
N GLN A 812 -1.55 -47.14 -17.40
CA GLN A 812 -2.97 -46.99 -17.10
C GLN A 812 -3.79 -48.24 -17.42
N ARG A 813 -3.55 -48.85 -18.58
CA ARG A 813 -4.30 -50.02 -19.01
C ARG A 813 -3.87 -51.33 -18.33
N SER A 814 -2.55 -51.52 -18.12
CA SER A 814 -2.02 -52.80 -17.62
C SER A 814 -2.09 -52.91 -16.11
N PHE A 815 -2.12 -51.78 -15.38
CA PHE A 815 -2.11 -51.79 -13.90
C PHE A 815 -3.35 -51.14 -13.28
N GLU A 816 -4.37 -50.82 -14.10
CA GLU A 816 -5.66 -50.24 -13.68
C GLU A 816 -5.51 -49.02 -12.77
N VAL A 817 -4.59 -48.14 -13.12
CA VAL A 817 -4.33 -46.88 -12.38
C VAL A 817 -4.86 -45.67 -13.12
N GLY A 818 -5.38 -44.67 -12.43
CA GLY A 818 -5.86 -43.46 -13.03
C GLY A 818 -4.73 -42.67 -13.75
N PHE A 819 -5.07 -41.86 -14.77
CA PHE A 819 -4.12 -41.14 -15.61
C PHE A 819 -3.08 -40.34 -14.82
N ASN A 820 -3.52 -39.60 -13.78
CA ASN A 820 -2.62 -38.79 -12.94
C ASN A 820 -1.66 -39.66 -12.10
N ARG A 821 -2.10 -40.82 -11.63
CA ARG A 821 -1.26 -41.77 -10.89
C ARG A 821 -0.23 -42.45 -11.81
N ALA A 822 -0.64 -42.85 -13.02
CA ALA A 822 0.27 -43.38 -14.04
C ALA A 822 1.34 -42.39 -14.44
N GLY A 823 1.00 -41.08 -14.57
CA GLY A 823 1.94 -40.00 -14.81
C GLY A 823 2.96 -39.80 -13.68
N ARG A 824 2.52 -39.85 -12.41
CA ARG A 824 3.44 -39.77 -11.24
C ARG A 824 4.41 -40.94 -11.19
N ILE A 825 3.92 -42.18 -11.42
CA ILE A 825 4.79 -43.34 -11.44
C ILE A 825 5.81 -43.26 -12.60
N MET A 826 5.41 -42.76 -13.76
CA MET A 826 6.32 -42.54 -14.88
C MET A 826 7.42 -41.51 -14.52
N MET A 827 7.12 -40.42 -13.79
CA MET A 827 8.11 -39.47 -13.31
C MET A 827 9.02 -40.08 -12.22
N GLN A 828 8.48 -40.92 -11.34
CA GLN A 828 9.30 -41.63 -10.37
C GLN A 828 10.31 -42.60 -11.07
N LEU A 829 9.89 -43.29 -12.14
CA LEU A 829 10.75 -44.16 -12.94
C LEU A 829 11.85 -43.36 -13.66
N GLU A 830 11.55 -42.15 -14.14
CA GLU A 830 12.53 -41.25 -14.75
C GLU A 830 13.54 -40.73 -13.72
N ARG A 831 13.08 -40.26 -12.56
CA ARG A 831 13.94 -39.78 -11.45
C ARG A 831 14.83 -40.91 -10.91
N ALA A 832 14.30 -42.09 -10.82
CA ALA A 832 15.07 -43.29 -10.44
C ALA A 832 16.09 -43.70 -11.50
N GLY A 833 16.05 -43.09 -12.70
CA GLY A 833 16.96 -43.40 -13.80
C GLY A 833 16.63 -44.71 -14.52
N ILE A 834 15.44 -45.26 -14.33
CA ILE A 834 14.97 -46.49 -14.99
C ILE A 834 14.53 -46.24 -16.43
N VAL A 835 13.89 -45.11 -16.66
CA VAL A 835 13.46 -44.69 -18.02
C VAL A 835 14.12 -43.36 -18.41
N GLY A 836 14.24 -43.12 -19.73
CA GLY A 836 14.76 -41.86 -20.28
C GLY A 836 13.74 -40.73 -20.27
N PRO A 837 14.18 -39.48 -20.58
CA PRO A 837 13.32 -38.30 -20.66
C PRO A 837 12.30 -38.42 -21.80
N GLN A 838 11.22 -37.68 -21.72
CA GLN A 838 10.18 -37.70 -22.74
C GLN A 838 10.65 -37.00 -24.02
N VAL A 839 10.59 -37.73 -25.14
CA VAL A 839 10.92 -37.18 -26.46
C VAL A 839 9.66 -37.21 -27.34
N GLY A 840 8.88 -36.12 -27.32
CA GLY A 840 7.64 -36.01 -28.08
C GLY A 840 6.54 -36.98 -27.61
N ALA A 841 5.78 -37.54 -28.54
CA ALA A 841 4.68 -38.49 -28.28
C ALA A 841 5.14 -39.97 -28.29
N LYS A 842 6.43 -40.25 -28.40
CA LYS A 842 6.95 -41.62 -28.43
C LYS A 842 7.01 -42.24 -27.05
N PRO A 843 6.87 -43.60 -26.94
CA PRO A 843 7.15 -44.33 -25.68
C PRO A 843 8.56 -44.02 -25.19
N ARG A 844 8.74 -43.99 -23.87
CA ARG A 844 10.05 -43.66 -23.26
C ARG A 844 11.03 -44.80 -23.41
N GLU A 845 12.30 -44.46 -23.62
CA GLU A 845 13.39 -45.41 -23.70
C GLU A 845 13.71 -45.96 -22.30
N ILE A 846 13.98 -47.24 -22.22
CA ILE A 846 14.34 -47.96 -21.00
C ILE A 846 15.86 -48.05 -20.91
N LYS A 847 16.43 -47.66 -19.77
CA LYS A 847 17.88 -47.66 -19.54
C LYS A 847 18.43 -48.97 -19.02
N PHE A 848 17.59 -49.87 -18.59
CA PHE A 848 17.96 -51.20 -18.09
C PHE A 848 17.52 -52.27 -19.09
N TYR A 849 18.44 -53.19 -19.47
CA TYR A 849 18.22 -54.21 -20.48
C TYR A 849 18.04 -55.59 -19.87
N ASP A 850 18.30 -55.74 -18.54
CA ASP A 850 18.14 -57.00 -17.85
C ASP A 850 17.46 -56.80 -16.48
N LEU A 851 16.74 -57.83 -16.01
CA LEU A 851 16.04 -57.79 -14.73
C LEU A 851 16.94 -57.80 -13.51
N GLN A 852 18.18 -58.35 -13.62
CA GLN A 852 19.13 -58.40 -12.50
C GLN A 852 19.67 -57.03 -12.14
N SER A 853 20.03 -56.25 -13.13
CA SER A 853 20.51 -54.87 -12.90
C SER A 853 19.38 -53.95 -12.43
N LEU A 854 18.13 -54.20 -12.85
CA LEU A 854 16.97 -53.47 -12.30
C LEU A 854 16.72 -53.83 -10.82
N GLU A 855 16.77 -55.12 -10.45
CA GLU A 855 16.56 -55.59 -9.08
C GLU A 855 17.63 -55.01 -8.14
N ALA A 856 18.90 -54.97 -8.57
CA ALA A 856 19.98 -54.34 -7.81
C ALA A 856 19.68 -52.83 -7.59
N LYS A 857 19.12 -52.13 -8.58
CA LYS A 857 18.72 -50.72 -8.48
C LYS A 857 17.51 -50.52 -7.58
N LEU A 858 16.53 -51.41 -7.61
CA LEU A 858 15.35 -51.37 -6.74
C LEU A 858 15.74 -51.62 -5.25
N GLN A 859 16.67 -52.52 -5.01
CA GLN A 859 17.25 -52.72 -3.67
C GLN A 859 18.01 -51.47 -3.16
N ASP A 860 18.76 -50.82 -4.01
CA ASP A 860 19.49 -49.57 -3.70
C ASP A 860 18.50 -48.42 -3.32
N LEU A 861 17.31 -48.40 -3.95
CA LEU A 861 16.25 -47.47 -3.70
C LEU A 861 15.35 -47.85 -2.50
N GLY A 862 15.61 -49.00 -1.86
CA GLY A 862 14.81 -49.50 -0.71
C GLY A 862 13.36 -49.87 -1.08
N VAL A 863 13.12 -50.28 -2.37
CA VAL A 863 11.81 -50.66 -2.86
C VAL A 863 11.81 -52.19 -3.15
N PHE A 864 11.00 -52.91 -2.41
CA PHE A 864 10.90 -54.41 -2.54
C PHE A 864 9.64 -54.86 -3.27
#